data_13817340498f8f80149be55e58d029dd
#
_entry.id   13817340498f8f80149be55e58d029dd
#
_cell.length_a   1.000
_cell.length_b   1.000
_cell.length_c   1.000
_cell.angle_alpha   90.00
_cell.angle_beta   90.00
_cell.angle_gamma   90.00
#
_symmetry.space_group_name_H-M   'P 1'
#
loop_
_entity.id
_entity.type
_entity.pdbx_description
1 polymer ?
#
loop_
_entity_poly.entity_id
_entity_poly.type
_entity_poly.pdbx_seq_one_letter_code
_entity_poly.pdbx_strand_id
1 'polypeptide(L)'
;MTASRPRALVVGFLVLVLNSAYLAVRADPTLFYFANVVLHLALGLLLWAGFAAELRRSWAGRATLAKVAAVPLILGAALGAVLMVTGATRPYRAVLAAHIALATVGAVLLLAHLVSVARRLAGSPSGRALGVGAAAAWGAVAVAAVALVAEQWRAPALHRVVNPPSAPASMEGEGSGPESPFFPSSAGTNVGGIIPANFFMTSATCGRCHKEIFDQWNSSAHHFSSFNNQWYRRSVEYMQDVVGTKPSKWCAGCHDHAVFFNGRFDRPIKEQIDTPEAQAGLACTSCHSIVHVKSTMGQGDFTIEYPPLHDLAVSENKVLAWTHDYLLRLAPRPHRETFLKNFHTVQTPEFCSSCHKVHLDVPVNDYRWFRGFNEYDNWQASGVSGEGARSFYYPKKPQKCADCHMPLMDSKDPGARGGKIHSHRFPGANTALPYVNQDHEQLKVTQDFLRDGAVSVDVFGLVRVGEAKEPPAPKVVAAGESRLATSFAQGEESMSFGAPQAFLAAPAEVIGPIDPAVPSVRRGESVRVEVVVRTRKVGHFFPGGTVDAFDVWVELEARDDKGRVVFHSGAVEGDGKGPVEPGAHFYRSLQLDGHGNVINKRNAWMTRSVAYVRLIPPGAADTIHYRLRIPEDCGDTLHLTAKVNYRKFSWWNTQWAFAGVRDPDQKDYAISKAYDDGRWLFTGSSAHVSGKLKRIPDIPITVMAEGRGSLKVLPKGAAIPQERPLLDRSVRERWNDYGIGLLLQGDLKGAEAAFLKVTEMEPEYADGWVNVARAQIQEGNMSAAEPTLRKALEVDPKLAKTHFFLATAVKASGRYDEALEHLRAAEAQYPRDRVVLNQMGRVLFLQRLYPAAIAAFRRVLEIDPEDLQAHYNLMLCWRGLGDAAKAEQEQRLYERFKVDETAQFITGPYRQLHPEDNNERQQVHEHAAVPLAGPVPRKTYAAAPKTVGSGGAGAVQ
;
A
#
# COMPACT_ATOMS: atom_id res chain seq x y z
N MET A 1 60.60 26.11 -33.08
CA MET A 1 59.23 25.56 -32.91
C MET A 1 59.08 24.55 -31.75
N THR A 2 60.04 24.38 -30.82
CA THR A 2 60.07 23.28 -29.85
C THR A 2 59.61 23.61 -28.41
N ALA A 3 59.44 24.90 -28.04
CA ALA A 3 59.07 25.29 -26.69
C ALA A 3 57.52 25.47 -26.45
N SER A 4 56.72 25.49 -27.51
CA SER A 4 55.26 25.72 -27.39
C SER A 4 54.46 24.45 -27.03
N ARG A 5 54.91 23.28 -27.52
CA ARG A 5 54.21 21.99 -27.28
C ARG A 5 54.16 21.55 -25.82
N PRO A 6 55.28 21.57 -25.03
CA PRO A 6 55.21 21.23 -23.60
C PRO A 6 54.31 22.16 -22.81
N ARG A 7 54.26 23.45 -23.15
CA ARG A 7 53.34 24.39 -22.47
C ARG A 7 51.88 24.12 -22.76
N ALA A 8 51.51 23.79 -23.99
CA ALA A 8 50.13 23.42 -24.37
C ALA A 8 49.67 22.17 -23.63
N LEU A 9 50.51 21.13 -23.50
CA LEU A 9 50.20 19.94 -22.75
C LEU A 9 49.97 20.20 -21.25
N VAL A 10 50.76 21.07 -20.64
CA VAL A 10 50.59 21.46 -19.23
C VAL A 10 49.29 22.25 -19.04
N VAL A 11 49.01 23.23 -19.88
CA VAL A 11 47.76 23.99 -19.80
C VAL A 11 46.56 23.09 -20.02
N GLY A 12 46.56 22.24 -21.03
CA GLY A 12 45.51 21.27 -21.29
C GLY A 12 45.30 20.31 -20.12
N PHE A 13 46.37 19.85 -19.46
CA PHE A 13 46.30 19.00 -18.28
C PHE A 13 45.65 19.73 -17.08
N LEU A 14 46.02 20.97 -16.81
CA LEU A 14 45.41 21.76 -15.74
C LEU A 14 43.93 22.00 -16.00
N VAL A 15 43.55 22.30 -17.24
CA VAL A 15 42.15 22.44 -17.64
C VAL A 15 41.41 21.12 -17.47
N LEU A 16 41.99 19.98 -17.83
CA LEU A 16 41.41 18.66 -17.65
C LEU A 16 41.16 18.34 -16.16
N VAL A 17 42.09 18.68 -15.28
CA VAL A 17 41.95 18.48 -13.83
C VAL A 17 40.78 19.33 -13.28
N LEU A 18 40.68 20.59 -13.67
CA LEU A 18 39.58 21.47 -13.27
C LEU A 18 38.25 20.97 -13.78
N ASN A 19 38.19 20.56 -15.06
CA ASN A 19 36.99 19.95 -15.65
C ASN A 19 36.60 18.66 -14.96
N SER A 20 37.58 17.79 -14.65
CA SER A 20 37.30 16.52 -13.90
C SER A 20 36.78 16.79 -12.50
N ALA A 21 37.33 17.81 -11.78
CA ALA A 21 36.81 18.21 -10.48
C ALA A 21 35.33 18.68 -10.56
N TYR A 22 35.01 19.48 -11.59
CA TYR A 22 33.63 19.90 -11.86
C TYR A 22 32.72 18.70 -12.09
N LEU A 23 33.06 17.78 -13.00
CA LEU A 23 32.27 16.60 -13.32
C LEU A 23 32.11 15.62 -12.14
N ALA A 24 33.11 15.60 -11.23
CA ALA A 24 33.02 14.79 -10.03
C ALA A 24 31.99 15.32 -9.03
N VAL A 25 31.87 16.63 -8.87
CA VAL A 25 30.99 17.29 -7.90
C VAL A 25 29.58 17.48 -8.44
N ARG A 26 29.48 17.94 -9.69
CA ARG A 26 28.19 18.27 -10.31
C ARG A 26 27.64 17.12 -11.13
N ALA A 27 26.32 17.03 -11.13
CA ALA A 27 25.55 16.06 -11.92
C ALA A 27 24.26 16.70 -12.50
N ASP A 28 24.30 18.02 -12.72
CA ASP A 28 23.15 18.75 -13.23
C ASP A 28 22.84 18.34 -14.67
N PRO A 29 21.59 18.02 -15.04
CA PRO A 29 21.21 17.63 -16.40
C PRO A 29 21.12 18.87 -17.31
N THR A 30 22.25 19.53 -17.58
CA THR A 30 22.33 20.76 -18.36
C THR A 30 23.24 20.62 -19.59
N LEU A 31 22.99 21.43 -20.61
CA LEU A 31 23.89 21.51 -21.79
C LEU A 31 25.31 21.79 -21.37
N PHE A 32 25.52 22.65 -20.37
CA PHE A 32 26.83 22.98 -19.85
C PHE A 32 27.57 21.76 -19.29
N TYR A 33 26.85 20.90 -18.50
CA TYR A 33 27.43 19.66 -17.98
C TYR A 33 27.86 18.73 -19.11
N PHE A 34 27.00 18.48 -20.09
CA PHE A 34 27.31 17.59 -21.20
C PHE A 34 28.39 18.16 -22.14
N ALA A 35 28.46 19.48 -22.32
CA ALA A 35 29.58 20.11 -23.01
C ALA A 35 30.91 19.87 -22.28
N ASN A 36 30.92 19.90 -20.94
CA ASN A 36 32.10 19.55 -20.14
C ASN A 36 32.43 18.05 -20.20
N VAL A 37 31.46 17.16 -20.35
CA VAL A 37 31.70 15.73 -20.62
C VAL A 37 32.42 15.57 -21.96
N VAL A 38 31.94 16.22 -23.03
CA VAL A 38 32.57 16.18 -24.34
C VAL A 38 34.00 16.79 -24.30
N LEU A 39 34.16 17.91 -23.58
CA LEU A 39 35.46 18.54 -23.34
C LEU A 39 36.43 17.58 -22.61
N HIS A 40 35.97 16.86 -21.59
CA HIS A 40 36.77 15.87 -20.87
C HIS A 40 37.28 14.78 -21.80
N LEU A 41 36.41 14.25 -22.67
CA LEU A 41 36.80 13.22 -23.63
C LEU A 41 37.80 13.74 -24.65
N ALA A 42 37.53 14.91 -25.24
CA ALA A 42 38.39 15.51 -26.24
C ALA A 42 39.79 15.84 -25.67
N LEU A 43 39.83 16.50 -24.50
CA LEU A 43 41.09 16.81 -23.83
C LEU A 43 41.83 15.55 -23.39
N GLY A 44 41.12 14.57 -22.84
CA GLY A 44 41.68 13.29 -22.41
C GLY A 44 42.40 12.58 -23.58
N LEU A 45 41.77 12.46 -24.74
CA LEU A 45 42.33 11.83 -25.93
C LEU A 45 43.53 12.62 -26.48
N LEU A 46 43.39 13.94 -26.63
CA LEU A 46 44.47 14.81 -27.15
C LEU A 46 45.67 14.77 -26.23
N LEU A 47 45.47 14.88 -24.94
CA LEU A 47 46.55 14.83 -23.95
C LEU A 47 47.17 13.43 -23.87
N TRP A 48 46.40 12.36 -23.96
CA TRP A 48 46.94 11.00 -24.04
C TRP A 48 47.87 10.83 -25.22
N ALA A 49 47.40 11.19 -26.42
CA ALA A 49 48.20 11.12 -27.64
C ALA A 49 49.46 12.01 -27.58
N GLY A 50 49.29 13.28 -27.14
CA GLY A 50 50.37 14.22 -26.99
C GLY A 50 51.39 13.83 -25.93
N PHE A 51 50.92 13.30 -24.78
CA PHE A 51 51.77 12.84 -23.68
C PHE A 51 52.52 11.56 -24.05
N ALA A 52 51.90 10.61 -24.72
CA ALA A 52 52.56 9.40 -25.23
C ALA A 52 53.65 9.73 -26.26
N ALA A 53 53.36 10.64 -27.18
CA ALA A 53 54.36 11.12 -28.16
C ALA A 53 55.55 11.81 -27.49
N GLU A 54 55.33 12.65 -26.49
CA GLU A 54 56.37 13.32 -25.76
C GLU A 54 57.23 12.39 -24.90
N LEU A 55 56.61 11.38 -24.27
CA LEU A 55 57.30 10.34 -23.50
C LEU A 55 58.22 9.50 -24.40
N ARG A 56 57.76 9.10 -25.57
CA ARG A 56 58.60 8.36 -26.55
C ARG A 56 59.84 9.15 -26.94
N ARG A 57 59.75 10.50 -27.03
CA ARG A 57 60.82 11.35 -27.47
C ARG A 57 61.84 11.68 -26.39
N SER A 58 61.45 11.72 -25.12
CA SER A 58 62.26 12.30 -24.03
C SER A 58 62.27 11.52 -22.74
N TRP A 59 61.94 10.20 -22.75
CA TRP A 59 61.79 9.35 -21.55
C TRP A 59 63.03 9.38 -20.63
N ALA A 60 64.27 9.23 -21.22
CA ALA A 60 65.51 9.12 -20.46
C ALA A 60 65.78 10.36 -19.60
N GLY A 61 65.46 11.54 -20.09
CA GLY A 61 65.77 12.83 -19.42
C GLY A 61 64.68 13.32 -18.45
N ARG A 62 63.62 12.62 -18.26
CA ARG A 62 62.51 13.06 -17.38
C ARG A 62 62.80 12.78 -15.91
N ALA A 63 62.29 13.64 -15.03
CA ALA A 63 62.30 13.45 -13.59
C ALA A 63 61.52 12.17 -13.17
N THR A 64 62.01 11.45 -12.19
CA THR A 64 61.43 10.21 -11.71
C THR A 64 59.95 10.35 -11.39
N LEU A 65 59.55 11.43 -10.73
CA LEU A 65 58.14 11.68 -10.36
C LEU A 65 57.24 11.83 -11.60
N ALA A 66 57.73 12.44 -12.69
CA ALA A 66 56.97 12.52 -13.94
C ALA A 66 56.83 11.16 -14.62
N LYS A 67 57.86 10.30 -14.54
CA LYS A 67 57.78 8.93 -15.07
C LYS A 67 56.78 8.06 -14.28
N VAL A 68 56.84 8.15 -12.94
CA VAL A 68 55.91 7.44 -12.06
C VAL A 68 54.45 7.90 -12.30
N ALA A 69 54.21 9.20 -12.48
CA ALA A 69 52.90 9.74 -12.81
C ALA A 69 52.37 9.30 -14.19
N ALA A 70 53.26 9.08 -15.15
CA ALA A 70 52.85 8.71 -16.51
C ALA A 70 52.14 7.36 -16.61
N VAL A 71 52.55 6.37 -15.82
CA VAL A 71 52.02 5.01 -15.90
C VAL A 71 50.53 4.99 -15.54
N PRO A 72 50.09 5.48 -14.37
CA PRO A 72 48.68 5.48 -14.03
C PRO A 72 47.84 6.41 -14.95
N LEU A 73 48.41 7.51 -15.46
CA LEU A 73 47.71 8.38 -16.43
C LEU A 73 47.44 7.68 -17.76
N ILE A 74 48.42 6.92 -18.30
CA ILE A 74 48.27 6.18 -19.54
C ILE A 74 47.26 5.06 -19.38
N LEU A 75 47.36 4.29 -18.30
CA LEU A 75 46.40 3.22 -18.00
C LEU A 75 45.01 3.79 -17.76
N GLY A 76 44.92 4.88 -17.01
CA GLY A 76 43.64 5.56 -16.79
C GLY A 76 42.99 6.03 -18.10
N ALA A 77 43.78 6.65 -19.00
CA ALA A 77 43.30 7.10 -20.31
C ALA A 77 42.87 5.92 -21.21
N ALA A 78 43.60 4.82 -21.18
CA ALA A 78 43.22 3.59 -21.92
C ALA A 78 41.84 3.05 -21.41
N LEU A 79 41.62 3.01 -20.10
CA LEU A 79 40.32 2.65 -19.54
C LEU A 79 39.24 3.67 -19.91
N GLY A 80 39.57 4.95 -19.97
CA GLY A 80 38.68 6.00 -20.47
C GLY A 80 38.25 5.76 -21.92
N ALA A 81 39.17 5.35 -22.78
CA ALA A 81 38.88 5.00 -24.17
C ALA A 81 37.92 3.77 -24.26
N VAL A 82 38.12 2.79 -23.39
CA VAL A 82 37.15 1.66 -23.28
C VAL A 82 35.76 2.17 -22.92
N LEU A 83 35.66 3.08 -21.92
CA LEU A 83 34.39 3.65 -21.49
C LEU A 83 33.69 4.50 -22.57
N MET A 84 34.44 5.08 -23.51
CA MET A 84 33.83 5.78 -24.65
C MET A 84 33.00 4.83 -25.55
N VAL A 85 33.39 3.57 -25.62
CA VAL A 85 32.71 2.55 -26.41
C VAL A 85 31.60 1.84 -25.60
N THR A 86 31.95 1.44 -24.38
CA THR A 86 31.05 0.64 -23.52
C THR A 86 30.05 1.49 -22.73
N GLY A 87 30.38 2.76 -22.50
CA GLY A 87 29.67 3.63 -21.59
C GLY A 87 30.10 3.44 -20.13
N ALA A 88 29.73 4.39 -19.26
CA ALA A 88 29.99 4.37 -17.81
C ALA A 88 28.79 3.86 -17.00
N THR A 89 28.01 2.96 -17.59
CA THR A 89 26.84 2.36 -16.96
C THR A 89 27.24 1.34 -15.89
N ARG A 90 26.28 0.87 -15.07
CA ARG A 90 26.55 0.01 -13.91
C ARG A 90 27.34 -1.28 -14.21
N PRO A 91 27.11 -2.01 -15.32
CA PRO A 91 27.91 -3.17 -15.65
C PRO A 91 29.41 -2.85 -15.78
N TYR A 92 29.76 -1.63 -16.15
CA TYR A 92 31.16 -1.17 -16.31
C TYR A 92 31.66 -0.34 -15.13
N ARG A 93 30.98 -0.38 -13.98
CA ARG A 93 31.35 0.40 -12.78
C ARG A 93 32.78 0.12 -12.31
N ALA A 94 33.24 -1.12 -12.40
CA ALA A 94 34.62 -1.47 -12.03
C ALA A 94 35.65 -0.78 -12.94
N VAL A 95 35.36 -0.74 -14.24
CA VAL A 95 36.23 -0.05 -15.23
C VAL A 95 36.25 1.46 -14.96
N LEU A 96 35.08 2.04 -14.67
CA LEU A 96 34.97 3.45 -14.30
C LEU A 96 35.74 3.77 -13.01
N ALA A 97 35.59 2.94 -11.98
CA ALA A 97 36.31 3.11 -10.72
C ALA A 97 37.83 3.02 -10.90
N ALA A 98 38.31 2.08 -11.71
CA ALA A 98 39.72 1.93 -12.05
C ALA A 98 40.23 3.13 -12.85
N HIS A 99 39.45 3.63 -13.85
CA HIS A 99 39.75 4.87 -14.58
C HIS A 99 39.92 6.06 -13.64
N ILE A 100 38.95 6.30 -12.75
CA ILE A 100 38.99 7.41 -11.79
C ILE A 100 40.18 7.26 -10.83
N ALA A 101 40.41 6.09 -10.27
CA ALA A 101 41.50 5.86 -9.31
C ALA A 101 42.89 6.10 -9.96
N LEU A 102 43.12 5.49 -11.10
CA LEU A 102 44.38 5.64 -11.83
C LEU A 102 44.61 7.08 -12.31
N ALA A 103 43.59 7.70 -12.91
CA ALA A 103 43.68 9.08 -13.35
C ALA A 103 43.92 10.04 -12.17
N THR A 104 43.29 9.85 -11.03
CA THR A 104 43.46 10.65 -9.82
C THR A 104 44.87 10.49 -9.26
N VAL A 105 45.38 9.25 -9.09
CA VAL A 105 46.76 9.00 -8.62
C VAL A 105 47.77 9.65 -9.55
N GLY A 106 47.62 9.43 -10.83
CA GLY A 106 48.51 10.03 -11.84
C GLY A 106 48.43 11.55 -11.86
N ALA A 107 47.25 12.14 -11.73
CA ALA A 107 47.07 13.59 -11.68
C ALA A 107 47.72 14.20 -10.42
N VAL A 108 47.52 13.59 -9.25
CA VAL A 108 48.15 14.03 -7.98
C VAL A 108 49.67 14.01 -8.08
N LEU A 109 50.26 12.93 -8.61
CA LEU A 109 51.71 12.82 -8.79
C LEU A 109 52.25 13.85 -9.81
N LEU A 110 51.52 14.07 -10.91
CA LEU A 110 51.91 15.05 -11.92
C LEU A 110 51.76 16.48 -11.40
N LEU A 111 50.73 16.80 -10.66
CA LEU A 111 50.55 18.10 -10.01
C LEU A 111 51.68 18.37 -8.98
N ALA A 112 52.08 17.37 -8.18
CA ALA A 112 53.20 17.48 -7.27
C ALA A 112 54.53 17.76 -8.04
N HIS A 113 54.72 17.09 -9.19
CA HIS A 113 55.84 17.38 -10.07
C HIS A 113 55.79 18.80 -10.62
N LEU A 114 54.63 19.29 -11.11
CA LEU A 114 54.47 20.65 -11.62
C LEU A 114 54.73 21.70 -10.55
N VAL A 115 54.31 21.48 -9.30
CA VAL A 115 54.65 22.36 -8.16
C VAL A 115 56.16 22.40 -7.93
N SER A 116 56.88 21.26 -8.02
CA SER A 116 58.32 21.21 -7.88
C SER A 116 59.02 21.98 -8.99
N VAL A 117 58.52 21.90 -10.23
CA VAL A 117 59.02 22.66 -11.37
C VAL A 117 58.75 24.17 -11.21
N ALA A 118 57.53 24.53 -10.79
CA ALA A 118 57.15 25.93 -10.52
C ALA A 118 58.04 26.58 -9.47
N ARG A 119 58.37 25.86 -8.39
CA ARG A 119 59.30 26.34 -7.35
C ARG A 119 60.71 26.55 -7.90
N ARG A 120 61.21 25.67 -8.78
CA ARG A 120 62.55 25.86 -9.44
C ARG A 120 62.56 27.04 -10.39
N LEU A 121 61.42 27.40 -10.99
CA LEU A 121 61.25 28.51 -11.92
C LEU A 121 60.62 29.76 -11.27
N ALA A 122 60.65 29.89 -9.95
CA ALA A 122 59.94 30.93 -9.21
C ALA A 122 60.27 32.37 -9.61
N GLY A 123 61.50 32.63 -10.08
CA GLY A 123 61.95 33.94 -10.55
C GLY A 123 61.41 34.33 -11.95
N SER A 124 60.75 33.42 -12.69
CA SER A 124 60.29 33.67 -14.06
C SER A 124 58.77 33.87 -14.15
N PRO A 125 58.23 34.64 -15.11
CA PRO A 125 56.82 34.77 -15.36
C PRO A 125 56.13 33.39 -15.60
N SER A 126 56.84 32.52 -16.33
CA SER A 126 56.33 31.16 -16.62
C SER A 126 56.24 30.28 -15.35
N GLY A 127 57.15 30.38 -14.42
CA GLY A 127 57.18 29.69 -13.16
C GLY A 127 56.03 30.17 -12.24
N ARG A 128 55.76 31.47 -12.20
CA ARG A 128 54.63 32.06 -11.45
C ARG A 128 53.28 31.58 -12.00
N ALA A 129 53.11 31.66 -13.34
CA ALA A 129 51.89 31.21 -13.99
C ALA A 129 51.63 29.70 -13.75
N LEU A 130 52.69 28.87 -13.84
CA LEU A 130 52.58 27.42 -13.54
C LEU A 130 52.22 27.17 -12.08
N GLY A 131 52.82 27.95 -11.15
CA GLY A 131 52.48 27.83 -9.71
C GLY A 131 51.05 28.18 -9.39
N VAL A 132 50.51 29.26 -9.98
CA VAL A 132 49.11 29.65 -9.83
C VAL A 132 48.18 28.56 -10.40
N GLY A 133 48.44 28.07 -11.62
CA GLY A 133 47.65 27.03 -12.24
C GLY A 133 47.65 25.70 -11.45
N ALA A 134 48.83 25.28 -10.94
CA ALA A 134 48.92 24.08 -10.11
C ALA A 134 48.20 24.26 -8.75
N ALA A 135 48.30 25.43 -8.12
CA ALA A 135 47.58 25.73 -6.90
C ALA A 135 46.07 25.74 -7.10
N ALA A 136 45.59 26.32 -8.21
CA ALA A 136 44.18 26.29 -8.57
C ALA A 136 43.67 24.85 -8.79
N ALA A 137 44.46 24.02 -9.48
CA ALA A 137 44.08 22.61 -9.68
C ALA A 137 44.04 21.81 -8.37
N TRP A 138 45.03 22.03 -7.46
CA TRP A 138 45.00 21.45 -6.12
C TRP A 138 43.81 21.93 -5.30
N GLY A 139 43.48 23.21 -5.34
CA GLY A 139 42.32 23.78 -4.70
C GLY A 139 41.03 23.15 -5.20
N ALA A 140 40.88 22.98 -6.51
CA ALA A 140 39.73 22.34 -7.10
C ALA A 140 39.57 20.87 -6.66
N VAL A 141 40.66 20.10 -6.62
CA VAL A 141 40.66 18.73 -6.13
C VAL A 141 40.22 18.65 -4.66
N ALA A 142 40.76 19.55 -3.81
CA ALA A 142 40.40 19.62 -2.41
C ALA A 142 38.91 19.99 -2.20
N VAL A 143 38.43 21.02 -2.91
CA VAL A 143 37.03 21.42 -2.90
C VAL A 143 36.12 20.29 -3.38
N ALA A 144 36.51 19.59 -4.46
CA ALA A 144 35.75 18.44 -4.95
C ALA A 144 35.66 17.32 -3.91
N ALA A 145 36.76 17.00 -3.23
CA ALA A 145 36.75 15.98 -2.17
C ALA A 145 35.82 16.35 -1.01
N VAL A 146 35.89 17.60 -0.54
CA VAL A 146 35.01 18.10 0.53
C VAL A 146 33.55 18.10 0.08
N ALA A 147 33.25 18.55 -1.13
CA ALA A 147 31.88 18.58 -1.66
C ALA A 147 31.28 17.17 -1.80
N LEU A 148 32.08 16.19 -2.27
CA LEU A 148 31.63 14.79 -2.37
C LEU A 148 31.30 14.19 -0.98
N VAL A 149 32.11 14.51 0.04
CA VAL A 149 31.82 14.07 1.41
C VAL A 149 30.56 14.77 1.94
N ALA A 150 30.43 16.08 1.75
CA ALA A 150 29.26 16.84 2.18
C ALA A 150 27.97 16.34 1.52
N GLU A 151 28.01 15.98 0.24
CA GLU A 151 26.85 15.44 -0.49
C GLU A 151 26.38 14.10 0.07
N GLN A 152 27.28 13.23 0.53
CA GLN A 152 26.91 11.98 1.17
C GLN A 152 26.07 12.18 2.46
N TRP A 153 26.28 13.29 3.15
CA TRP A 153 25.53 13.66 4.36
C TRP A 153 24.23 14.41 4.05
N ARG A 154 24.21 15.20 3.00
CA ARG A 154 23.11 16.08 2.65
C ARG A 154 22.00 15.37 1.87
N ALA A 155 22.35 14.55 0.90
CA ALA A 155 21.38 13.93 -0.01
C ALA A 155 20.29 13.09 0.68
N PRO A 156 20.59 12.28 1.73
CA PRO A 156 19.56 11.53 2.44
C PRO A 156 18.54 12.41 3.17
N ALA A 157 18.97 13.58 3.66
CA ALA A 157 18.09 14.49 4.39
C ALA A 157 17.10 15.24 3.48
N LEU A 158 17.51 15.58 2.25
CA LEU A 158 16.70 16.36 1.30
C LEU A 158 15.43 15.64 0.83
N HIS A 159 15.43 14.31 0.84
CA HIS A 159 14.32 13.50 0.33
C HIS A 159 13.68 12.66 1.43
N ARG A 160 13.83 13.08 2.69
CA ARG A 160 13.13 12.47 3.81
C ARG A 160 11.69 12.94 3.80
N VAL A 161 10.75 12.01 3.88
CA VAL A 161 9.32 12.32 4.08
C VAL A 161 9.12 12.69 5.54
N VAL A 162 8.60 13.88 5.80
CA VAL A 162 8.35 14.38 7.15
C VAL A 162 6.95 14.96 7.18
N ASN A 163 6.13 14.44 8.07
CA ASN A 163 4.76 14.91 8.25
C ASN A 163 4.74 16.34 8.80
N PRO A 164 3.73 17.14 8.42
CA PRO A 164 3.54 18.46 8.98
C PRO A 164 3.26 18.37 10.50
N PRO A 165 3.65 19.39 11.29
CA PRO A 165 3.41 19.40 12.74
C PRO A 165 1.92 19.37 13.12
N SER A 166 1.03 19.72 12.21
CA SER A 166 -0.42 19.65 12.34
C SER A 166 -1.02 19.37 10.98
N ALA A 167 -2.02 18.48 10.95
CA ALA A 167 -2.79 18.24 9.73
C ALA A 167 -3.56 19.52 9.33
N PRO A 168 -3.82 19.75 8.03
CA PRO A 168 -4.72 20.80 7.59
C PRO A 168 -6.13 20.62 8.17
N ALA A 169 -6.83 21.73 8.39
CA ALA A 169 -8.20 21.70 8.93
C ALA A 169 -9.27 21.32 7.88
N SER A 170 -8.93 21.38 6.60
CA SER A 170 -9.79 21.00 5.47
C SER A 170 -8.92 20.60 4.27
N MET A 171 -9.53 19.98 3.25
CA MET A 171 -8.88 19.68 1.98
C MET A 171 -8.37 20.95 1.26
N GLU A 172 -8.97 22.11 1.52
CA GLU A 172 -8.51 23.40 0.96
C GLU A 172 -7.13 23.81 1.49
N GLY A 173 -6.73 23.31 2.66
CA GLY A 173 -5.41 23.52 3.24
C GLY A 173 -4.36 22.48 2.77
N GLU A 174 -4.74 21.54 1.92
CA GLU A 174 -3.85 20.49 1.42
C GLU A 174 -3.19 20.90 0.09
N GLY A 175 -2.08 20.23 -0.24
CA GLY A 175 -1.37 20.46 -1.49
C GLY A 175 -0.93 21.91 -1.67
N SER A 176 -1.37 22.54 -2.76
CA SER A 176 -1.16 23.97 -3.06
C SER A 176 -2.45 24.79 -2.93
N GLY A 177 -3.49 24.22 -2.32
CA GLY A 177 -4.76 24.89 -2.05
C GLY A 177 -5.68 25.04 -3.26
N PRO A 178 -6.82 25.75 -3.08
CA PRO A 178 -7.91 25.86 -4.08
C PRO A 178 -7.54 26.53 -5.39
N GLU A 179 -6.54 27.39 -5.38
CA GLU A 179 -6.03 28.10 -6.56
C GLU A 179 -5.11 27.23 -7.44
N SER A 180 -4.73 26.06 -6.93
CA SER A 180 -3.94 25.10 -7.71
C SER A 180 -4.74 24.57 -8.91
N PRO A 181 -4.14 24.50 -10.12
CA PRO A 181 -4.79 23.84 -11.25
C PRO A 181 -5.10 22.37 -10.99
N PHE A 182 -4.53 21.80 -9.92
CA PHE A 182 -4.63 20.40 -9.56
C PHE A 182 -5.63 20.12 -8.43
N PHE A 183 -6.17 21.17 -7.80
CA PHE A 183 -7.15 21.01 -6.73
C PHE A 183 -8.42 20.28 -7.21
N PRO A 184 -8.97 19.33 -6.45
CA PRO A 184 -8.74 18.98 -5.04
C PRO A 184 -7.69 17.87 -4.78
N SER A 185 -6.88 17.47 -5.76
CA SER A 185 -5.71 16.63 -5.49
C SER A 185 -4.59 17.45 -4.83
N SER A 186 -3.82 16.82 -3.92
CA SER A 186 -2.67 17.45 -3.28
C SER A 186 -1.41 17.45 -4.17
N ALA A 187 -1.49 16.86 -5.37
CA ALA A 187 -0.39 16.78 -6.32
C ALA A 187 0.04 18.16 -6.85
N GLY A 188 1.33 18.29 -7.16
CA GLY A 188 1.86 19.52 -7.70
C GLY A 188 3.07 19.29 -8.61
N THR A 189 3.51 20.38 -9.23
CA THR A 189 4.72 20.41 -10.06
C THR A 189 5.73 21.40 -9.50
N ASN A 190 7.00 21.22 -9.84
CA ASN A 190 8.08 22.13 -9.43
C ASN A 190 7.95 23.53 -10.05
N VAL A 191 7.16 23.66 -11.13
CA VAL A 191 6.90 24.94 -11.80
C VAL A 191 5.64 25.64 -11.26
N GLY A 192 4.93 25.02 -10.32
CA GLY A 192 3.69 25.56 -9.74
C GLY A 192 2.48 25.58 -10.68
N GLY A 193 2.59 25.02 -11.89
CA GLY A 193 1.58 25.03 -12.94
C GLY A 193 1.61 23.78 -13.79
N ILE A 194 0.92 23.83 -14.92
CA ILE A 194 0.83 22.71 -15.86
C ILE A 194 2.17 22.46 -16.58
N ILE A 195 2.37 21.20 -16.99
CA ILE A 195 3.52 20.74 -17.78
C ILE A 195 3.04 20.00 -19.04
N PRO A 196 3.90 19.88 -20.08
CA PRO A 196 3.49 19.25 -21.34
C PRO A 196 3.10 17.77 -21.15
N ALA A 197 2.01 17.34 -21.79
CA ALA A 197 1.51 15.97 -21.72
C ALA A 197 2.49 14.93 -22.25
N ASN A 198 3.24 15.29 -23.31
CA ASN A 198 4.23 14.41 -23.92
C ASN A 198 5.28 13.87 -22.91
N PHE A 199 5.51 14.61 -21.83
CA PHE A 199 6.38 14.16 -20.73
C PHE A 199 5.95 12.82 -20.14
N PHE A 200 4.66 12.58 -20.01
CA PHE A 200 4.10 11.33 -19.49
C PHE A 200 3.86 10.25 -20.56
N MET A 201 4.18 10.54 -21.81
CA MET A 201 4.00 9.62 -22.94
C MET A 201 5.32 9.04 -23.45
N THR A 202 6.39 9.17 -22.67
CA THR A 202 7.76 8.85 -23.09
C THR A 202 8.29 7.51 -22.58
N SER A 203 7.46 6.66 -22.05
CA SER A 203 7.87 5.36 -21.50
C SER A 203 8.61 4.49 -22.52
N ALA A 204 8.23 4.54 -23.80
CA ALA A 204 8.93 3.83 -24.86
C ALA A 204 10.37 4.36 -25.06
N THR A 205 10.61 5.65 -24.81
CA THR A 205 11.96 6.24 -24.83
C THR A 205 12.82 5.63 -23.72
N CYS A 206 12.29 5.48 -22.51
CA CYS A 206 12.95 4.76 -21.42
C CYS A 206 13.25 3.32 -21.80
N GLY A 207 12.31 2.66 -22.48
CA GLY A 207 12.41 1.27 -22.97
C GLY A 207 13.54 1.03 -23.97
N ARG A 208 14.09 2.08 -24.62
CA ARG A 208 15.27 1.92 -25.49
C ARG A 208 16.50 1.37 -24.72
N CYS A 209 16.64 1.72 -23.47
CA CYS A 209 17.72 1.26 -22.58
C CYS A 209 17.25 0.30 -21.51
N HIS A 210 16.06 0.51 -20.96
CA HIS A 210 15.45 -0.26 -19.87
C HIS A 210 14.33 -1.18 -20.38
N LYS A 211 14.66 -2.00 -21.41
CA LYS A 211 13.66 -2.78 -22.14
C LYS A 211 12.90 -3.76 -21.24
N GLU A 212 13.61 -4.49 -20.39
CA GLU A 212 13.01 -5.47 -19.51
C GLU A 212 12.05 -4.82 -18.49
N ILE A 213 12.45 -3.69 -17.92
CA ILE A 213 11.63 -2.90 -17.00
C ILE A 213 10.40 -2.34 -17.73
N PHE A 214 10.60 -1.84 -18.96
CA PHE A 214 9.50 -1.33 -19.79
C PHE A 214 8.46 -2.42 -20.12
N ASP A 215 8.91 -3.60 -20.53
CA ASP A 215 8.01 -4.73 -20.86
C ASP A 215 7.17 -5.12 -19.62
N GLN A 216 7.77 -5.17 -18.44
CA GLN A 216 7.08 -5.45 -17.18
C GLN A 216 6.05 -4.38 -16.83
N TRP A 217 6.45 -3.09 -16.89
CA TRP A 217 5.57 -1.97 -16.63
C TRP A 217 4.41 -1.93 -17.62
N ASN A 218 4.65 -2.20 -18.89
CA ASN A 218 3.64 -2.16 -19.95
C ASN A 218 2.49 -3.16 -19.72
N SER A 219 2.74 -4.23 -18.96
CA SER A 219 1.74 -5.22 -18.55
C SER A 219 1.08 -4.88 -17.20
N SER A 220 1.59 -3.90 -16.48
CA SER A 220 1.18 -3.63 -15.09
C SER A 220 -0.13 -2.84 -14.99
N ALA A 221 -0.79 -2.94 -13.83
CA ALA A 221 -1.96 -2.15 -13.51
C ALA A 221 -1.67 -0.63 -13.46
N HIS A 222 -0.42 -0.21 -13.26
CA HIS A 222 -0.04 1.19 -13.31
C HIS A 222 -0.09 1.76 -14.73
N HIS A 223 0.33 0.99 -15.74
CA HIS A 223 0.12 1.38 -17.14
C HIS A 223 -1.37 1.48 -17.50
N PHE A 224 -2.19 0.59 -16.96
CA PHE A 224 -3.65 0.58 -17.16
C PHE A 224 -4.40 1.31 -16.05
N SER A 225 -3.88 2.42 -15.54
CA SER A 225 -4.50 3.17 -14.45
C SER A 225 -5.50 4.23 -14.93
N SER A 226 -5.41 4.68 -16.19
CA SER A 226 -6.19 5.76 -16.76
C SER A 226 -7.41 5.25 -17.54
N PHE A 227 -7.82 5.96 -18.59
CA PHE A 227 -9.01 5.66 -19.40
C PHE A 227 -8.81 4.46 -20.34
N ASN A 228 -7.64 3.87 -20.38
CA ASN A 228 -7.36 2.54 -20.91
C ASN A 228 -7.89 1.40 -20.01
N ASN A 229 -8.45 1.73 -18.85
CA ASN A 229 -9.16 0.85 -17.92
C ASN A 229 -10.66 1.15 -17.96
N GLN A 230 -11.49 0.23 -18.45
CA GLN A 230 -12.92 0.45 -18.64
C GLN A 230 -13.67 0.76 -17.34
N TRP A 231 -13.35 0.10 -16.23
CA TRP A 231 -14.02 0.35 -14.96
C TRP A 231 -13.71 1.74 -14.42
N TYR A 232 -12.45 2.16 -14.51
CA TYR A 232 -12.03 3.49 -14.11
C TYR A 232 -12.64 4.55 -15.01
N ARG A 233 -12.54 4.38 -16.32
CA ARG A 233 -13.14 5.26 -17.33
C ARG A 233 -14.61 5.50 -17.03
N ARG A 234 -15.39 4.43 -16.86
CA ARG A 234 -16.83 4.53 -16.64
C ARG A 234 -17.17 5.24 -15.33
N SER A 235 -16.40 5.01 -14.29
CA SER A 235 -16.57 5.67 -12.99
C SER A 235 -16.30 7.17 -13.06
N VAL A 236 -15.22 7.58 -13.77
CA VAL A 236 -14.92 9.00 -13.95
C VAL A 236 -15.93 9.70 -14.87
N GLU A 237 -16.33 9.05 -15.98
CA GLU A 237 -17.40 9.57 -16.84
C GLU A 237 -18.68 9.83 -16.02
N TYR A 238 -19.06 8.86 -15.19
CA TYR A 238 -20.22 8.98 -14.31
C TYR A 238 -20.04 10.09 -13.26
N MET A 239 -18.86 10.18 -12.64
CA MET A 239 -18.57 11.26 -11.70
C MET A 239 -18.69 12.64 -12.35
N GLN A 240 -18.14 12.81 -13.56
CA GLN A 240 -18.22 14.08 -14.27
C GLN A 240 -19.66 14.45 -14.68
N ASP A 241 -20.49 13.46 -15.01
CA ASP A 241 -21.92 13.68 -15.28
C ASP A 241 -22.68 14.16 -14.04
N VAL A 242 -22.27 13.75 -12.84
CA VAL A 242 -22.97 14.06 -11.58
C VAL A 242 -22.44 15.31 -10.90
N VAL A 243 -21.11 15.44 -10.78
CA VAL A 243 -20.46 16.50 -9.98
C VAL A 243 -19.56 17.41 -10.78
N GLY A 244 -19.41 17.15 -12.09
CA GLY A 244 -18.54 17.93 -12.97
C GLY A 244 -17.08 17.55 -12.94
N THR A 245 -16.28 18.25 -13.74
CA THR A 245 -14.86 17.94 -13.95
C THR A 245 -14.00 18.26 -12.73
N LYS A 246 -14.24 19.40 -12.06
CA LYS A 246 -13.38 19.86 -10.94
C LYS A 246 -13.27 18.85 -9.79
N PRO A 247 -14.37 18.33 -9.22
CA PRO A 247 -14.27 17.30 -8.16
C PRO A 247 -13.59 16.00 -8.63
N SER A 248 -13.76 15.63 -9.92
CA SER A 248 -13.17 14.40 -10.47
C SER A 248 -11.64 14.44 -10.60
N LYS A 249 -11.02 15.62 -10.52
CA LYS A 249 -9.56 15.77 -10.40
C LYS A 249 -8.97 15.07 -9.19
N TRP A 250 -9.81 14.79 -8.18
CA TRP A 250 -9.43 13.97 -7.04
C TRP A 250 -8.86 12.59 -7.46
N CYS A 251 -9.43 11.94 -8.47
CA CYS A 251 -8.94 10.68 -9.01
C CYS A 251 -7.64 10.86 -9.80
N ALA A 252 -7.59 11.94 -10.60
CA ALA A 252 -6.60 12.13 -11.64
C ALA A 252 -5.16 12.29 -11.13
N GLY A 253 -4.97 12.83 -9.92
CA GLY A 253 -3.66 13.01 -9.30
C GLY A 253 -2.90 11.70 -9.06
N CYS A 254 -3.60 10.56 -9.03
CA CYS A 254 -3.02 9.22 -8.87
C CYS A 254 -3.20 8.32 -10.09
N HIS A 255 -3.98 8.76 -11.12
CA HIS A 255 -4.35 7.90 -12.23
C HIS A 255 -3.99 8.44 -13.62
N ASP A 256 -4.13 9.76 -13.86
CA ASP A 256 -4.22 10.32 -15.21
C ASP A 256 -3.18 11.42 -15.50
N HIS A 257 -1.94 11.21 -15.14
CA HIS A 257 -0.91 12.25 -15.17
C HIS A 257 -0.78 12.97 -16.50
N ALA A 258 -0.90 12.27 -17.64
CA ALA A 258 -0.80 12.89 -18.98
C ALA A 258 -1.95 13.85 -19.30
N VAL A 259 -3.15 13.60 -18.76
CA VAL A 259 -4.32 14.48 -18.93
C VAL A 259 -4.40 15.52 -17.82
N PHE A 260 -3.99 15.15 -16.61
CA PHE A 260 -4.12 15.94 -15.41
C PHE A 260 -3.11 17.09 -15.35
N PHE A 261 -1.82 16.78 -15.45
CA PHE A 261 -0.76 17.78 -15.29
C PHE A 261 -0.63 18.75 -16.47
N ASN A 262 -1.29 18.49 -17.59
CA ASN A 262 -1.37 19.45 -18.71
C ASN A 262 -2.64 20.31 -18.74
N GLY A 263 -3.51 20.18 -17.72
CA GLY A 263 -4.74 20.95 -17.58
C GLY A 263 -5.91 20.44 -18.44
N ARG A 264 -5.76 19.36 -19.22
CA ARG A 264 -6.86 18.81 -20.03
C ARG A 264 -7.99 18.19 -19.21
N PHE A 265 -7.76 17.86 -17.94
CA PHE A 265 -8.77 17.30 -17.05
C PHE A 265 -9.87 18.32 -16.69
N ASP A 266 -9.72 19.59 -17.05
CA ASP A 266 -10.76 20.61 -16.92
C ASP A 266 -11.90 20.46 -17.95
N ARG A 267 -11.67 19.69 -19.01
CA ARG A 267 -12.68 19.33 -20.01
C ARG A 267 -13.26 17.95 -19.74
N PRO A 268 -14.53 17.68 -20.15
CA PRO A 268 -15.13 16.38 -19.99
C PRO A 268 -14.28 15.28 -20.64
N ILE A 269 -14.04 14.20 -19.89
CA ILE A 269 -13.18 13.14 -20.40
C ILE A 269 -13.80 12.39 -21.58
N LYS A 270 -15.11 12.33 -21.66
CA LYS A 270 -15.85 11.73 -22.79
C LYS A 270 -15.44 12.32 -24.15
N GLU A 271 -15.03 13.60 -24.18
CA GLU A 271 -14.57 14.28 -25.38
C GLU A 271 -13.14 13.94 -25.78
N GLN A 272 -12.40 13.25 -24.91
CA GLN A 272 -10.96 13.06 -25.03
C GLN A 272 -10.53 11.59 -24.99
N ILE A 273 -11.45 10.66 -24.90
CA ILE A 273 -11.16 9.22 -24.66
C ILE A 273 -10.19 8.65 -25.70
N ASP A 274 -10.32 9.06 -26.96
CA ASP A 274 -9.51 8.53 -28.06
C ASP A 274 -8.16 9.25 -28.22
N THR A 275 -7.82 10.18 -27.31
CA THR A 275 -6.51 10.84 -27.34
C THR A 275 -5.43 9.96 -26.72
N PRO A 276 -4.18 10.02 -27.22
CA PRO A 276 -3.07 9.26 -26.66
C PRO A 276 -2.86 9.52 -25.16
N GLU A 277 -3.08 10.76 -24.71
CA GLU A 277 -2.94 11.16 -23.32
C GLU A 277 -3.94 10.42 -22.42
N ALA A 278 -5.19 10.27 -22.86
CA ALA A 278 -6.22 9.56 -22.13
C ALA A 278 -5.92 8.05 -22.00
N GLN A 279 -5.07 7.52 -22.86
CA GLN A 279 -4.69 6.10 -22.89
C GLN A 279 -3.30 5.83 -22.28
N ALA A 280 -2.62 6.84 -21.73
CA ALA A 280 -1.23 6.73 -21.30
C ALA A 280 -1.05 5.98 -19.97
N GLY A 281 -2.00 6.04 -19.06
CA GLY A 281 -1.84 5.52 -17.69
C GLY A 281 -0.76 6.25 -16.90
N LEU A 282 -0.19 5.61 -15.89
CA LEU A 282 0.98 6.09 -15.17
C LEU A 282 2.25 5.66 -15.90
N ALA A 283 3.00 6.63 -16.41
CA ALA A 283 4.24 6.44 -17.13
C ALA A 283 5.43 6.18 -16.19
N CYS A 284 6.58 5.81 -16.76
CA CYS A 284 7.84 5.76 -16.00
C CYS A 284 8.12 7.09 -15.29
N THR A 285 7.91 8.21 -15.99
CA THR A 285 8.09 9.56 -15.45
C THR A 285 7.07 9.91 -14.36
N SER A 286 5.90 9.28 -14.34
CA SER A 286 4.91 9.49 -13.27
C SER A 286 5.44 9.19 -11.87
N CYS A 287 6.28 8.15 -11.74
CA CYS A 287 6.92 7.78 -10.48
C CYS A 287 8.33 8.38 -10.36
N HIS A 288 9.14 8.22 -11.43
CA HIS A 288 10.56 8.56 -11.39
C HIS A 288 10.83 10.07 -11.47
N SER A 289 9.83 10.90 -11.78
CA SER A 289 9.95 12.36 -11.71
C SER A 289 9.38 12.98 -10.45
N ILE A 290 8.84 12.18 -9.54
CA ILE A 290 8.51 12.66 -8.20
C ILE A 290 9.82 12.99 -7.48
N VAL A 291 9.96 14.26 -7.07
CA VAL A 291 11.16 14.74 -6.39
C VAL A 291 10.94 14.99 -4.91
N HIS A 292 9.68 15.10 -4.50
CA HIS A 292 9.30 15.32 -3.13
C HIS A 292 7.95 14.67 -2.83
N VAL A 293 7.88 13.96 -1.70
CA VAL A 293 6.65 13.50 -1.06
C VAL A 293 6.56 14.26 0.25
N LYS A 294 5.49 15.05 0.41
CA LYS A 294 5.43 16.04 1.48
C LYS A 294 4.97 15.45 2.80
N SER A 295 4.12 14.40 2.76
CA SER A 295 3.56 13.79 3.95
C SER A 295 3.16 12.34 3.73
N THR A 296 2.70 11.68 4.79
CA THR A 296 2.05 10.36 4.73
C THR A 296 0.52 10.44 4.67
N MET A 297 -0.05 11.62 4.44
CA MET A 297 -1.51 11.81 4.38
C MET A 297 -2.12 11.26 3.08
N GLY A 298 -1.28 11.01 2.07
CA GLY A 298 -1.72 10.46 0.79
C GLY A 298 -2.29 11.53 -0.14
N GLN A 299 -3.34 11.21 -0.88
CA GLN A 299 -4.09 12.12 -1.73
C GLN A 299 -3.28 12.75 -2.90
N GLY A 300 -2.21 12.07 -3.32
CA GLY A 300 -1.29 12.61 -4.32
C GLY A 300 -0.35 13.69 -3.77
N ASP A 301 -0.02 13.67 -2.47
CA ASP A 301 0.79 14.71 -1.83
C ASP A 301 2.26 14.63 -2.21
N PHE A 302 2.54 14.84 -3.48
CA PHE A 302 3.87 14.84 -4.08
C PHE A 302 4.09 15.99 -5.05
N THR A 303 5.37 16.21 -5.42
CA THR A 303 5.77 17.18 -6.43
C THR A 303 6.49 16.47 -7.56
N ILE A 304 6.01 16.68 -8.81
CA ILE A 304 6.67 16.22 -10.03
C ILE A 304 7.61 17.31 -10.54
N GLU A 305 8.81 16.91 -10.95
CA GLU A 305 9.77 17.76 -11.64
C GLU A 305 9.76 17.47 -13.14
N TYR A 306 9.61 18.53 -13.94
CA TYR A 306 9.82 18.47 -15.39
C TYR A 306 11.32 18.73 -15.66
N PRO A 307 12.13 17.70 -16.01
CA PRO A 307 13.57 17.84 -16.10
C PRO A 307 13.99 18.67 -17.30
N PRO A 308 15.02 19.50 -17.19
CA PRO A 308 15.66 20.13 -18.32
C PRO A 308 16.14 19.07 -19.34
N LEU A 309 16.17 19.43 -20.59
CA LEU A 309 16.64 18.59 -21.72
C LEU A 309 15.78 17.35 -22.01
N HIS A 310 14.61 17.19 -21.37
CA HIS A 310 13.70 16.09 -21.68
C HIS A 310 13.33 16.07 -23.18
N ASP A 311 13.13 17.23 -23.79
CA ASP A 311 12.76 17.37 -25.20
C ASP A 311 13.80 16.77 -26.16
N LEU A 312 15.07 16.71 -25.77
CA LEU A 312 16.12 16.04 -26.56
C LEU A 312 15.93 14.52 -26.59
N ALA A 313 15.43 13.95 -25.50
CA ALA A 313 15.18 12.50 -25.40
C ALA A 313 14.05 12.04 -26.33
N VAL A 314 13.06 12.92 -26.53
CA VAL A 314 11.85 12.64 -27.34
C VAL A 314 11.90 13.26 -28.72
N SER A 315 13.02 13.86 -29.11
CA SER A 315 13.19 14.51 -30.40
C SER A 315 12.94 13.54 -31.58
N GLU A 316 12.18 13.96 -32.55
CA GLU A 316 11.98 13.24 -33.81
C GLU A 316 13.27 13.18 -34.66
N ASN A 317 14.19 14.10 -34.41
CA ASN A 317 15.49 14.10 -35.06
C ASN A 317 16.36 12.95 -34.50
N LYS A 318 16.55 11.92 -35.32
CA LYS A 318 17.33 10.72 -34.97
C LYS A 318 18.75 11.02 -34.50
N VAL A 319 19.39 12.05 -35.04
CA VAL A 319 20.76 12.45 -34.65
C VAL A 319 20.75 13.04 -33.23
N LEU A 320 19.78 13.92 -32.91
CA LEU A 320 19.64 14.49 -31.59
C LEU A 320 19.30 13.41 -30.53
N ALA A 321 18.35 12.55 -30.84
CA ALA A 321 17.99 11.43 -29.95
C ALA A 321 19.17 10.47 -29.73
N TRP A 322 19.92 10.11 -30.78
CA TRP A 322 21.13 9.29 -30.65
C TRP A 322 22.20 9.98 -29.82
N THR A 323 22.45 11.27 -30.07
CA THR A 323 23.44 12.06 -29.32
C THR A 323 23.07 12.10 -27.83
N HIS A 324 21.79 12.34 -27.50
CA HIS A 324 21.30 12.32 -26.14
C HIS A 324 21.57 10.95 -25.49
N ASP A 325 21.16 9.86 -26.10
CA ASP A 325 21.31 8.51 -25.57
C ASP A 325 22.81 8.13 -25.39
N TYR A 326 23.67 8.54 -26.33
CA TYR A 326 25.10 8.31 -26.24
C TYR A 326 25.72 9.08 -25.06
N LEU A 327 25.38 10.35 -24.89
CA LEU A 327 25.86 11.18 -23.79
C LEU A 327 25.40 10.65 -22.44
N LEU A 328 24.17 10.17 -22.34
CA LEU A 328 23.67 9.52 -21.11
C LEU A 328 24.44 8.23 -20.79
N ARG A 329 24.80 7.44 -21.79
CA ARG A 329 25.63 6.23 -21.56
C ARG A 329 27.04 6.58 -21.08
N LEU A 330 27.61 7.67 -21.58
CA LEU A 330 28.94 8.16 -21.17
C LEU A 330 28.92 8.77 -19.76
N ALA A 331 27.85 9.47 -19.39
CA ALA A 331 27.71 10.15 -18.12
C ALA A 331 26.30 9.89 -17.54
N PRO A 332 26.04 8.69 -17.00
CA PRO A 332 24.69 8.32 -16.52
C PRO A 332 24.31 8.97 -15.18
N ARG A 333 25.25 9.67 -14.51
CA ARG A 333 25.00 10.23 -13.17
C ARG A 333 23.90 11.31 -13.17
N PRO A 334 23.84 12.28 -14.08
CA PRO A 334 22.75 13.26 -14.14
C PRO A 334 21.37 12.59 -14.30
N HIS A 335 21.28 11.66 -15.24
CA HIS A 335 20.05 10.88 -15.45
C HIS A 335 19.60 10.15 -14.18
N ARG A 336 20.53 9.45 -13.52
CA ARG A 336 20.24 8.74 -12.28
C ARG A 336 19.75 9.68 -11.17
N GLU A 337 20.40 10.82 -10.97
CA GLU A 337 20.05 11.77 -9.91
C GLU A 337 18.76 12.53 -10.21
N THR A 338 18.38 12.67 -11.48
CA THR A 338 17.09 13.20 -11.90
C THR A 338 15.96 12.22 -11.59
N PHE A 339 16.10 10.95 -11.97
CA PHE A 339 14.99 9.97 -11.94
C PHE A 339 15.03 8.99 -10.77
N LEU A 340 16.06 9.03 -9.91
CA LEU A 340 16.14 8.20 -8.71
C LEU A 340 16.48 9.06 -7.49
N LYS A 341 15.46 9.35 -6.69
CA LYS A 341 15.63 10.02 -5.39
C LYS A 341 15.87 8.99 -4.29
N ASN A 342 16.15 9.45 -3.06
CA ASN A 342 16.46 8.57 -1.94
C ASN A 342 15.31 7.59 -1.65
N PHE A 343 14.06 8.06 -1.65
CA PHE A 343 12.89 7.21 -1.41
C PHE A 343 12.72 6.10 -2.46
N HIS A 344 13.14 6.30 -3.72
CA HIS A 344 13.19 5.23 -4.72
C HIS A 344 14.29 4.21 -4.40
N THR A 345 15.48 4.69 -3.99
CA THR A 345 16.64 3.81 -3.81
C THR A 345 16.57 2.96 -2.56
N VAL A 346 15.88 3.41 -1.52
CA VAL A 346 15.65 2.68 -0.26
C VAL A 346 14.25 2.09 -0.17
N GLN A 347 13.44 2.25 -1.23
CA GLN A 347 12.05 1.78 -1.32
C GLN A 347 11.23 2.15 -0.09
N THR A 348 11.15 3.44 0.18
CA THR A 348 10.41 3.97 1.32
C THR A 348 8.91 3.75 1.13
N PRO A 349 8.20 3.10 2.05
CA PRO A 349 6.75 2.89 1.96
C PRO A 349 5.95 4.19 1.86
N GLU A 350 6.45 5.26 2.45
CA GLU A 350 5.88 6.61 2.38
C GLU A 350 5.78 7.14 0.94
N PHE A 351 6.65 6.69 0.03
CA PHE A 351 6.51 6.99 -1.39
C PHE A 351 5.24 6.36 -1.98
N CYS A 352 4.96 5.11 -1.63
CA CYS A 352 3.76 4.41 -2.09
C CYS A 352 2.49 5.01 -1.48
N SER A 353 2.56 5.48 -0.23
CA SER A 353 1.42 6.07 0.48
C SER A 353 0.85 7.29 -0.24
N SER A 354 1.66 8.01 -1.02
CA SER A 354 1.20 9.21 -1.74
C SER A 354 -0.01 8.93 -2.65
N CYS A 355 -0.12 7.68 -3.19
CA CYS A 355 -1.26 7.24 -4.00
C CYS A 355 -2.05 6.10 -3.35
N HIS A 356 -1.46 5.32 -2.44
CA HIS A 356 -2.09 4.18 -1.77
C HIS A 356 -2.66 4.51 -0.38
N LYS A 357 -2.98 5.77 -0.15
CA LYS A 357 -3.77 6.30 0.96
C LYS A 357 -4.57 7.47 0.42
N VAL A 358 -5.89 7.44 0.57
CA VAL A 358 -6.77 8.50 0.06
C VAL A 358 -7.87 8.83 1.06
N HIS A 359 -8.43 10.04 0.93
CA HIS A 359 -9.64 10.47 1.64
C HIS A 359 -10.49 11.35 0.73
N LEU A 360 -11.75 11.47 1.08
CA LEU A 360 -12.68 12.43 0.48
C LEU A 360 -12.97 13.53 1.49
N ASP A 361 -13.34 14.69 1.01
CA ASP A 361 -13.80 15.81 1.85
C ASP A 361 -14.76 16.71 1.04
N VAL A 362 -15.28 17.74 1.66
CA VAL A 362 -16.29 18.66 1.11
C VAL A 362 -16.09 19.03 -0.37
N PRO A 363 -14.89 19.40 -0.86
CA PRO A 363 -14.72 19.76 -2.26
C PRO A 363 -15.04 18.65 -3.27
N VAL A 364 -15.00 17.38 -2.82
CA VAL A 364 -15.24 16.20 -3.65
C VAL A 364 -16.62 15.64 -3.43
N ASN A 365 -16.99 15.42 -2.14
CA ASN A 365 -18.20 14.69 -1.78
C ASN A 365 -19.35 15.56 -1.29
N ASP A 366 -19.15 16.88 -1.15
CA ASP A 366 -20.16 17.82 -0.63
C ASP A 366 -20.77 17.37 0.71
N TYR A 367 -19.91 16.77 1.56
CA TYR A 367 -20.35 16.20 2.83
C TYR A 367 -19.34 16.48 3.95
N ARG A 368 -18.35 15.62 4.11
CA ARG A 368 -17.30 15.73 5.15
C ARG A 368 -16.11 14.85 4.82
N TRP A 369 -15.07 14.98 5.61
CA TRP A 369 -13.93 14.08 5.52
C TRP A 369 -14.36 12.62 5.72
N PHE A 370 -13.88 11.76 4.86
CA PHE A 370 -14.15 10.33 4.87
C PHE A 370 -12.91 9.57 4.37
N ARG A 371 -12.41 8.64 5.18
CA ARG A 371 -11.26 7.83 4.80
C ARG A 371 -11.63 6.85 3.68
N GLY A 372 -10.92 6.93 2.57
CA GLY A 372 -10.92 5.92 1.52
C GLY A 372 -10.03 4.73 1.88
N PHE A 373 -9.48 4.03 0.89
CA PHE A 373 -8.53 2.97 1.16
C PHE A 373 -7.23 3.53 1.77
N ASN A 374 -6.58 2.73 2.62
CA ASN A 374 -5.43 3.14 3.39
C ASN A 374 -4.50 1.94 3.66
N GLU A 375 -3.64 1.66 2.71
CA GLU A 375 -2.72 0.53 2.83
C GLU A 375 -1.53 0.86 3.74
N TYR A 376 -1.15 2.15 3.80
CA TYR A 376 0.04 2.58 4.50
C TYR A 376 -0.09 2.50 6.02
N ASP A 377 -1.14 3.10 6.61
CA ASP A 377 -1.27 3.13 8.07
C ASP A 377 -1.50 1.73 8.63
N ASN A 378 -2.22 0.88 7.88
CA ASN A 378 -2.43 -0.51 8.24
C ASN A 378 -1.12 -1.31 8.20
N TRP A 379 -0.27 -1.06 7.20
CA TRP A 379 1.07 -1.64 7.13
C TRP A 379 1.94 -1.12 8.27
N GLN A 380 1.96 0.18 8.53
CA GLN A 380 2.77 0.79 9.57
C GLN A 380 2.46 0.23 10.96
N ALA A 381 1.16 0.04 11.26
CA ALA A 381 0.72 -0.52 12.54
C ALA A 381 0.90 -2.05 12.67
N SER A 382 1.29 -2.74 11.60
CA SER A 382 1.37 -4.20 11.57
C SER A 382 2.72 -4.74 12.03
N GLY A 383 2.75 -6.02 12.39
CA GLY A 383 4.00 -6.74 12.62
C GLY A 383 4.83 -6.97 11.35
N VAL A 384 4.21 -6.83 10.15
CA VAL A 384 4.90 -6.96 8.87
C VAL A 384 5.86 -5.80 8.63
N SER A 385 5.48 -4.59 9.02
CA SER A 385 6.37 -3.42 8.99
C SER A 385 7.53 -3.52 9.99
N GLY A 386 7.35 -4.27 11.08
CA GLY A 386 8.23 -4.30 12.23
C GLY A 386 8.07 -3.08 13.15
N GLU A 387 7.00 -2.28 12.96
CA GLU A 387 6.71 -1.09 13.76
C GLU A 387 5.55 -1.31 14.75
N GLY A 388 4.72 -2.33 14.57
CA GLY A 388 3.60 -2.67 15.46
C GLY A 388 3.94 -3.69 16.53
N ALA A 389 3.78 -3.35 17.81
CA ALA A 389 4.13 -4.19 18.96
C ALA A 389 3.10 -5.29 19.28
N ARG A 390 1.87 -5.21 18.76
CA ARG A 390 0.71 -5.99 19.22
C ARG A 390 0.18 -7.01 18.22
N SER A 391 0.90 -7.19 17.11
CA SER A 391 0.45 -8.06 16.02
C SER A 391 0.39 -9.54 16.42
N PHE A 392 -0.50 -10.29 15.79
CA PHE A 392 -0.53 -11.75 15.91
C PHE A 392 0.50 -12.46 15.02
N TYR A 393 1.14 -11.72 14.12
CA TYR A 393 2.12 -12.26 13.18
C TYR A 393 3.28 -11.29 12.97
N TYR A 394 4.48 -11.85 13.01
CA TYR A 394 5.72 -11.15 12.66
C TYR A 394 6.50 -11.99 11.67
N PRO A 395 6.87 -11.46 10.49
CA PRO A 395 7.79 -12.14 9.60
C PRO A 395 9.20 -12.17 10.23
N LYS A 396 10.06 -13.07 9.75
CA LYS A 396 11.46 -13.15 10.23
C LYS A 396 12.24 -11.84 10.05
N LYS A 397 11.85 -11.04 9.09
CA LYS A 397 12.40 -9.69 8.85
C LYS A 397 11.25 -8.78 8.46
N PRO A 398 11.24 -7.52 8.92
CA PRO A 398 10.30 -6.53 8.45
C PRO A 398 10.29 -6.43 6.93
N GLN A 399 9.11 -6.21 6.36
CA GLN A 399 8.89 -6.14 4.91
C GLN A 399 8.23 -4.81 4.56
N LYS A 400 8.67 -4.24 3.45
CA LYS A 400 8.11 -3.02 2.85
C LYS A 400 7.18 -3.37 1.69
N CYS A 401 6.43 -2.40 1.21
CA CYS A 401 5.55 -2.55 0.05
C CYS A 401 6.29 -3.15 -1.16
N ALA A 402 7.49 -2.64 -1.46
CA ALA A 402 8.29 -3.09 -2.59
C ALA A 402 8.80 -4.53 -2.44
N ASP A 403 8.98 -5.06 -1.22
CA ASP A 403 9.46 -6.43 -1.03
C ASP A 403 8.44 -7.46 -1.55
N CYS A 404 7.13 -7.14 -1.45
CA CYS A 404 6.05 -7.98 -1.95
C CYS A 404 5.62 -7.60 -3.38
N HIS A 405 5.41 -6.31 -3.65
CA HIS A 405 4.82 -5.83 -4.92
C HIS A 405 5.87 -5.50 -6.01
N MET A 406 7.15 -5.48 -5.67
CA MET A 406 8.27 -5.27 -6.59
C MET A 406 9.43 -6.23 -6.23
N PRO A 407 9.21 -7.56 -6.20
CA PRO A 407 10.25 -8.49 -5.79
C PRO A 407 11.51 -8.35 -6.64
N LEU A 408 12.66 -8.62 -6.04
CA LEU A 408 13.94 -8.58 -6.75
C LEU A 408 14.04 -9.76 -7.71
N MET A 409 14.48 -9.48 -8.94
CA MET A 409 14.70 -10.46 -9.98
C MET A 409 16.03 -10.24 -10.69
N ASP A 410 16.63 -11.32 -11.22
CA ASP A 410 17.87 -11.23 -11.97
C ASP A 410 17.67 -10.46 -13.28
N SER A 411 18.61 -9.58 -13.62
CA SER A 411 18.50 -8.74 -14.80
C SER A 411 19.87 -8.28 -15.30
N LYS A 412 19.96 -8.07 -16.62
CA LYS A 412 21.09 -7.43 -17.31
C LYS A 412 20.83 -5.96 -17.63
N ASP A 413 19.75 -5.39 -17.13
CA ASP A 413 19.38 -3.99 -17.34
C ASP A 413 20.52 -3.05 -16.92
N PRO A 414 20.79 -1.96 -17.67
CA PRO A 414 21.80 -0.96 -17.30
C PRO A 414 21.62 -0.37 -15.91
N GLY A 415 20.41 -0.39 -15.37
CA GLY A 415 20.06 0.04 -14.02
C GLY A 415 20.25 -1.03 -12.93
N ALA A 416 20.53 -2.29 -13.29
CA ALA A 416 20.63 -3.39 -12.33
C ALA A 416 21.68 -3.16 -11.24
N ARG A 417 21.34 -3.50 -9.98
CA ARG A 417 22.25 -3.47 -8.83
C ARG A 417 22.61 -4.91 -8.46
N GLY A 418 23.89 -5.25 -8.52
CA GLY A 418 24.33 -6.64 -8.26
C GLY A 418 23.65 -7.67 -9.18
N GLY A 419 23.36 -7.30 -10.43
CA GLY A 419 22.67 -8.17 -11.38
C GLY A 419 21.16 -8.31 -11.12
N LYS A 420 20.56 -7.45 -10.31
CA LYS A 420 19.13 -7.51 -9.96
C LYS A 420 18.42 -6.17 -10.16
N ILE A 421 17.14 -6.26 -10.52
CA ILE A 421 16.19 -5.12 -10.57
C ILE A 421 14.98 -5.46 -9.70
N HIS A 422 14.24 -4.44 -9.30
CA HIS A 422 12.88 -4.60 -8.77
C HIS A 422 11.90 -4.84 -9.92
N SER A 423 11.02 -5.82 -9.76
CA SER A 423 9.97 -6.09 -10.76
C SER A 423 9.04 -4.89 -10.88
N HIS A 424 8.76 -4.49 -12.12
CA HIS A 424 7.79 -3.45 -12.46
C HIS A 424 6.46 -4.03 -12.97
N ARG A 425 6.24 -5.34 -12.76
CA ARG A 425 4.93 -5.97 -13.00
C ARG A 425 3.91 -5.61 -11.92
N PHE A 426 4.36 -5.19 -10.75
CA PHE A 426 3.53 -4.82 -9.60
C PHE A 426 2.45 -5.87 -9.32
N PRO A 427 2.82 -7.15 -9.04
CA PRO A 427 1.84 -8.16 -8.69
C PRO A 427 1.00 -7.69 -7.52
N GLY A 428 -0.29 -7.87 -7.65
CA GLY A 428 -1.29 -7.47 -6.66
C GLY A 428 -2.57 -8.26 -6.91
N ALA A 429 -3.71 -7.63 -6.69
CA ALA A 429 -4.99 -8.31 -6.79
C ALA A 429 -5.78 -8.00 -8.07
N ASN A 430 -5.18 -7.38 -9.10
CA ASN A 430 -5.91 -7.02 -10.31
C ASN A 430 -5.80 -8.08 -11.41
N THR A 431 -6.71 -9.06 -11.36
CA THR A 431 -6.85 -10.11 -12.41
C THR A 431 -7.66 -9.64 -13.61
N ALA A 432 -8.43 -8.56 -13.50
CA ALA A 432 -9.35 -8.10 -14.53
C ALA A 432 -8.62 -7.41 -15.70
N LEU A 433 -7.68 -6.50 -15.40
CA LEU A 433 -6.95 -5.75 -16.44
C LEU A 433 -6.14 -6.66 -17.36
N PRO A 434 -5.31 -7.59 -16.87
CA PRO A 434 -4.62 -8.51 -17.78
C PRO A 434 -5.60 -9.41 -18.54
N TYR A 435 -6.73 -9.80 -17.95
CA TYR A 435 -7.73 -10.61 -18.63
C TYR A 435 -8.35 -9.87 -19.81
N VAL A 436 -8.84 -8.64 -19.61
CA VAL A 436 -9.48 -7.86 -20.70
C VAL A 436 -8.48 -7.40 -21.76
N ASN A 437 -7.20 -7.30 -21.42
CA ASN A 437 -6.12 -6.99 -22.35
C ASN A 437 -5.47 -8.24 -22.97
N GLN A 438 -5.97 -9.44 -22.64
CA GLN A 438 -5.45 -10.73 -23.14
C GLN A 438 -3.95 -10.91 -22.86
N ASP A 439 -3.49 -10.40 -21.72
CA ASP A 439 -2.13 -10.59 -21.22
C ASP A 439 -2.09 -11.79 -20.26
N HIS A 440 -1.90 -12.97 -20.84
CA HIS A 440 -1.94 -14.23 -20.08
C HIS A 440 -0.76 -14.36 -19.10
N GLU A 441 0.40 -13.77 -19.44
CA GLU A 441 1.57 -13.79 -18.57
C GLU A 441 1.31 -12.98 -17.29
N GLN A 442 0.85 -11.73 -17.44
CA GLN A 442 0.54 -10.90 -16.30
C GLN A 442 -0.62 -11.45 -15.47
N LEU A 443 -1.64 -12.05 -16.12
CA LEU A 443 -2.72 -12.72 -15.42
C LEU A 443 -2.20 -13.85 -14.54
N LYS A 444 -1.31 -14.69 -15.11
CA LYS A 444 -0.68 -15.78 -14.35
C LYS A 444 0.14 -15.25 -13.17
N VAL A 445 0.99 -14.25 -13.38
CA VAL A 445 1.79 -13.62 -12.32
C VAL A 445 0.89 -13.12 -11.17
N THR A 446 -0.22 -12.48 -11.51
CA THR A 446 -1.18 -11.99 -10.52
C THR A 446 -1.86 -13.12 -9.76
N GLN A 447 -2.29 -14.17 -10.45
CA GLN A 447 -2.92 -15.34 -9.83
C GLN A 447 -1.94 -16.12 -8.94
N ASP A 448 -0.70 -16.28 -9.38
CA ASP A 448 0.35 -16.93 -8.58
C ASP A 448 0.64 -16.12 -7.30
N PHE A 449 0.69 -14.80 -7.39
CA PHE A 449 0.83 -13.91 -6.24
C PHE A 449 -0.31 -14.07 -5.24
N LEU A 450 -1.55 -14.16 -5.71
CA LEU A 450 -2.72 -14.38 -4.86
C LEU A 450 -2.69 -15.74 -4.15
N ARG A 451 -2.05 -16.76 -4.75
CA ARG A 451 -1.92 -18.13 -4.23
C ARG A 451 -0.69 -18.37 -3.38
N ASP A 452 0.20 -17.39 -3.23
CA ASP A 452 1.50 -17.56 -2.51
C ASP A 452 1.37 -17.64 -0.98
N GLY A 453 0.25 -18.16 -0.47
CA GLY A 453 0.03 -18.35 0.96
C GLY A 453 -0.16 -17.06 1.75
N ALA A 454 -0.61 -15.99 1.08
CA ALA A 454 -1.04 -14.76 1.76
C ALA A 454 -2.25 -15.00 2.65
N VAL A 455 -3.12 -15.93 2.25
CA VAL A 455 -4.31 -16.37 2.97
C VAL A 455 -4.30 -17.89 3.06
N SER A 456 -4.74 -18.43 4.18
CA SER A 456 -5.05 -19.86 4.36
C SER A 456 -6.49 -20.03 4.82
N VAL A 457 -7.09 -21.16 4.52
CA VAL A 457 -8.41 -21.54 4.99
C VAL A 457 -8.35 -22.93 5.60
N ASP A 458 -9.01 -23.10 6.75
CA ASP A 458 -9.04 -24.32 7.53
C ASP A 458 -10.48 -24.70 7.89
N VAL A 459 -10.89 -25.92 7.56
CA VAL A 459 -12.12 -26.51 8.07
C VAL A 459 -11.79 -27.01 9.49
N PHE A 460 -11.95 -26.12 10.46
CA PHE A 460 -11.35 -26.28 11.77
C PHE A 460 -12.07 -27.25 12.67
N GLY A 461 -13.39 -27.11 12.82
CA GLY A 461 -14.07 -27.84 13.88
C GLY A 461 -15.56 -27.99 13.70
N LEU A 462 -16.12 -28.82 14.57
CA LEU A 462 -17.54 -29.11 14.64
C LEU A 462 -18.09 -28.73 16.01
N VAL A 463 -19.20 -28.02 16.01
CA VAL A 463 -20.00 -27.72 17.21
C VAL A 463 -21.36 -28.39 17.09
N ARG A 464 -21.82 -29.08 18.15
CA ARG A 464 -23.15 -29.63 18.20
C ARG A 464 -24.14 -28.55 18.61
N VAL A 465 -25.07 -28.24 17.73
CA VAL A 465 -26.13 -27.26 18.00
C VAL A 465 -27.42 -28.00 18.21
N GLY A 466 -28.15 -27.67 19.27
CA GLY A 466 -29.49 -28.22 19.48
C GLY A 466 -30.45 -27.88 18.34
N GLU A 467 -31.63 -28.53 18.27
CA GLU A 467 -32.69 -28.12 17.32
C GLU A 467 -32.94 -26.63 17.47
N ALA A 468 -32.69 -25.89 16.38
CA ALA A 468 -32.86 -24.46 16.39
C ALA A 468 -34.29 -24.09 16.75
N LYS A 469 -34.51 -23.56 17.92
CA LYS A 469 -35.52 -22.50 18.05
C LYS A 469 -35.13 -21.44 17.04
N GLU A 470 -36.06 -20.94 16.24
CA GLU A 470 -35.80 -19.86 15.24
C GLU A 470 -34.73 -18.91 15.73
N PRO A 471 -33.74 -18.55 14.87
CA PRO A 471 -32.74 -17.60 15.26
C PRO A 471 -33.46 -16.41 15.91
N PRO A 472 -33.03 -15.94 17.07
CA PRO A 472 -33.71 -14.83 17.73
C PRO A 472 -33.81 -13.72 16.68
N ALA A 473 -35.04 -13.23 16.47
CA ALA A 473 -35.31 -12.17 15.52
C ALA A 473 -34.22 -11.10 15.73
N PRO A 474 -33.53 -10.65 14.68
CA PRO A 474 -32.38 -9.76 14.83
C PRO A 474 -32.82 -8.62 15.73
N LYS A 475 -32.21 -8.51 16.91
CA LYS A 475 -32.49 -7.41 17.81
C LYS A 475 -32.13 -6.17 17.04
N VAL A 476 -33.13 -5.36 16.71
CA VAL A 476 -32.91 -4.04 16.15
C VAL A 476 -32.08 -3.29 17.20
N VAL A 477 -30.80 -3.17 16.96
CA VAL A 477 -29.94 -2.39 17.84
C VAL A 477 -30.48 -0.97 17.79
N ALA A 478 -30.83 -0.43 18.94
CA ALA A 478 -31.36 0.92 19.03
C ALA A 478 -30.39 1.92 18.39
N ALA A 479 -30.92 2.96 17.77
CA ALA A 479 -30.11 4.04 17.22
C ALA A 479 -29.21 4.60 18.34
N GLY A 480 -27.90 4.46 18.19
CA GLY A 480 -26.90 4.87 19.19
C GLY A 480 -25.95 3.77 19.67
N GLU A 481 -26.26 2.49 19.44
CA GLU A 481 -25.38 1.39 19.88
C GLU A 481 -24.43 0.86 18.78
N SER A 482 -24.54 1.36 17.56
CA SER A 482 -23.65 0.95 16.49
C SER A 482 -22.38 1.79 16.51
N ARG A 483 -21.40 1.37 17.24
CA ARG A 483 -20.03 1.85 17.07
C ARG A 483 -19.42 1.15 15.87
N LEU A 484 -19.77 1.62 14.67
CA LEU A 484 -18.89 1.42 13.55
C LEU A 484 -17.64 2.20 13.89
N ALA A 485 -16.61 1.48 14.27
CA ALA A 485 -15.31 2.07 14.31
C ALA A 485 -15.02 2.62 12.92
N THR A 486 -14.46 3.76 12.92
CA THR A 486 -14.16 4.60 11.80
C THR A 486 -13.48 3.85 10.70
N SER A 487 -14.05 3.89 9.53
CA SER A 487 -13.31 3.83 8.28
C SER A 487 -12.51 2.58 7.99
N PHE A 488 -12.16 2.46 6.76
CA PHE A 488 -11.26 1.48 6.14
C PHE A 488 -9.91 1.26 6.84
N ALA A 489 -9.54 2.12 7.77
CA ALA A 489 -8.31 2.08 8.55
C ALA A 489 -8.50 1.48 9.94
N GLN A 490 -9.35 0.45 10.07
CA GLN A 490 -9.43 -0.28 11.32
C GLN A 490 -8.32 -1.31 11.40
N GLY A 491 -7.19 -0.86 11.89
CA GLY A 491 -6.18 -1.75 12.40
C GLY A 491 -6.53 -2.28 13.79
N GLU A 492 -5.63 -3.00 14.40
CA GLU A 492 -5.74 -3.44 15.80
C GLU A 492 -6.02 -2.28 16.80
N GLU A 493 -5.89 -1.05 16.35
CA GLU A 493 -6.18 0.18 17.09
C GLU A 493 -7.65 0.32 17.43
N SER A 494 -8.54 -0.14 16.57
CA SER A 494 -9.99 -0.12 16.79
C SER A 494 -10.44 -1.09 17.88
N MET A 495 -9.58 -2.02 18.28
CA MET A 495 -9.78 -2.90 19.42
C MET A 495 -9.57 -2.17 20.77
N SER A 496 -9.36 -0.87 20.78
CA SER A 496 -9.31 -0.08 21.98
C SER A 496 -10.72 0.16 22.55
N PHE A 497 -11.04 -0.51 23.62
CA PHE A 497 -11.96 -0.12 24.71
C PHE A 497 -13.26 0.63 24.33
N GLY A 498 -13.97 0.15 23.44
CA GLY A 498 -15.32 0.55 23.08
C GLY A 498 -15.89 -0.58 22.27
N ALA A 499 -15.40 -1.77 22.59
CA ALA A 499 -15.74 -2.99 21.90
C ALA A 499 -17.25 -3.11 21.71
N PRO A 500 -17.66 -3.63 20.56
CA PRO A 500 -19.03 -4.07 20.35
C PRO A 500 -19.43 -5.03 21.47
N GLN A 501 -20.72 -5.22 21.65
CA GLN A 501 -21.26 -6.06 22.72
C GLN A 501 -20.49 -7.39 22.80
N ALA A 502 -19.72 -7.55 23.88
CA ALA A 502 -19.05 -8.80 24.16
C ALA A 502 -20.10 -9.90 24.31
N PHE A 503 -20.00 -10.96 23.54
CA PHE A 503 -20.77 -12.15 23.78
C PHE A 503 -20.14 -12.91 24.95
N LEU A 504 -20.79 -12.86 26.09
CA LEU A 504 -20.37 -13.57 27.30
C LEU A 504 -21.11 -14.91 27.45
N ALA A 505 -21.57 -15.48 26.34
CA ALA A 505 -22.15 -16.81 26.35
C ALA A 505 -21.12 -17.85 26.77
N ALA A 506 -21.56 -18.93 27.43
CA ALA A 506 -20.69 -20.06 27.70
C ALA A 506 -20.02 -20.56 26.39
N PRO A 507 -18.72 -20.86 26.42
CA PRO A 507 -18.03 -21.31 25.24
C PRO A 507 -18.66 -22.61 24.71
N ALA A 508 -18.85 -22.70 23.40
CA ALA A 508 -19.29 -23.92 22.76
C ALA A 508 -18.17 -24.98 22.83
N GLU A 509 -18.55 -26.23 23.07
CA GLU A 509 -17.62 -27.33 22.97
C GLU A 509 -17.36 -27.64 21.50
N VAL A 510 -16.13 -27.37 21.05
CA VAL A 510 -15.70 -27.59 19.67
C VAL A 510 -14.92 -28.89 19.59
N ILE A 511 -15.37 -29.78 18.73
CA ILE A 511 -14.68 -31.03 18.38
C ILE A 511 -13.77 -30.72 17.19
N GLY A 512 -12.50 -30.74 17.40
CA GLY A 512 -11.51 -30.37 16.37
C GLY A 512 -10.08 -30.40 16.88
N PRO A 513 -9.09 -30.05 16.04
CA PRO A 513 -9.27 -29.73 14.62
C PRO A 513 -9.70 -30.93 13.76
N ILE A 514 -10.60 -30.68 12.82
CA ILE A 514 -10.99 -31.66 11.79
C ILE A 514 -9.77 -31.96 10.94
N ASP A 515 -9.54 -33.26 10.68
CA ASP A 515 -8.31 -33.77 10.11
C ASP A 515 -7.03 -33.32 10.89
N PRO A 516 -6.46 -34.18 11.72
CA PRO A 516 -6.60 -35.64 11.68
C PRO A 516 -7.82 -36.24 12.43
N ALA A 517 -8.53 -35.47 13.26
CA ALA A 517 -9.77 -35.96 13.85
C ALA A 517 -10.88 -36.01 12.79
N VAL A 518 -11.66 -37.10 12.76
CA VAL A 518 -12.83 -37.23 11.88
C VAL A 518 -14.08 -37.29 12.78
N PRO A 519 -14.69 -36.15 13.11
CA PRO A 519 -15.87 -36.12 13.97
C PRO A 519 -17.04 -36.88 13.38
N SER A 520 -17.89 -37.45 14.25
CA SER A 520 -19.07 -38.16 13.84
C SER A 520 -20.33 -37.27 13.95
N VAL A 521 -21.21 -37.34 12.97
CA VAL A 521 -22.50 -36.67 12.94
C VAL A 521 -23.61 -37.69 12.64
N ARG A 522 -24.84 -37.38 12.96
CA ARG A 522 -25.97 -38.26 12.67
C ARG A 522 -26.84 -37.73 11.52
N ARG A 523 -27.41 -38.63 10.76
CA ARG A 523 -28.45 -38.28 9.79
C ARG A 523 -29.64 -37.58 10.50
N GLY A 524 -30.08 -36.45 9.91
CA GLY A 524 -31.11 -35.59 10.49
C GLY A 524 -30.64 -34.60 11.55
N GLU A 525 -29.35 -34.68 12.00
CA GLU A 525 -28.74 -33.75 12.97
C GLU A 525 -28.42 -32.41 12.33
N SER A 526 -28.55 -31.33 13.10
CA SER A 526 -28.01 -30.04 12.76
C SER A 526 -26.71 -29.80 13.52
N VAL A 527 -25.68 -29.39 12.81
CA VAL A 527 -24.35 -29.11 13.36
C VAL A 527 -23.83 -27.77 12.84
N ARG A 528 -22.87 -27.20 13.52
CA ARG A 528 -22.15 -26.01 13.06
C ARG A 528 -20.71 -26.37 12.73
N VAL A 529 -20.28 -26.07 11.52
CA VAL A 529 -18.91 -26.23 11.09
C VAL A 529 -18.20 -24.89 11.22
N GLU A 530 -17.05 -24.90 11.86
CA GLU A 530 -16.18 -23.75 12.04
C GLU A 530 -15.12 -23.74 10.95
N VAL A 531 -15.09 -22.66 10.16
CA VAL A 531 -14.05 -22.43 9.13
C VAL A 531 -13.21 -21.23 9.53
N VAL A 532 -11.89 -21.36 9.51
CA VAL A 532 -10.96 -20.29 9.89
C VAL A 532 -10.21 -19.81 8.67
N VAL A 533 -10.28 -18.51 8.40
CA VAL A 533 -9.46 -17.84 7.39
C VAL A 533 -8.38 -17.04 8.09
N ARG A 534 -7.12 -17.30 7.74
CA ARG A 534 -5.94 -16.70 8.37
C ARG A 534 -5.13 -15.92 7.35
N THR A 535 -4.77 -14.67 7.67
CA THR A 535 -3.84 -13.89 6.86
C THR A 535 -2.41 -14.06 7.36
N ARG A 536 -1.49 -14.27 6.42
CA ARG A 536 -0.04 -14.26 6.66
C ARG A 536 0.61 -13.59 5.45
N LYS A 537 1.76 -12.98 5.62
CA LYS A 537 2.45 -12.24 4.54
C LYS A 537 1.65 -11.07 3.96
N VAL A 538 0.53 -10.67 4.57
CA VAL A 538 -0.25 -9.50 4.16
C VAL A 538 0.08 -8.37 5.12
N GLY A 539 0.60 -7.27 4.59
CA GLY A 539 1.03 -6.14 5.40
C GLY A 539 -0.06 -5.11 5.67
N HIS A 540 -1.21 -5.24 5.03
CA HIS A 540 -2.36 -4.36 5.16
C HIS A 540 -3.63 -5.19 5.37
N PHE A 541 -4.80 -4.57 5.47
CA PHE A 541 -6.04 -5.34 5.55
C PHE A 541 -6.22 -6.26 4.34
N PHE A 542 -6.79 -7.41 4.59
CA PHE A 542 -7.22 -8.33 3.55
C PHE A 542 -8.76 -8.31 3.39
N PRO A 543 -9.23 -8.14 2.17
CA PRO A 543 -8.53 -7.71 0.97
C PRO A 543 -8.14 -6.23 1.05
N GLY A 544 -7.06 -5.83 0.34
CA GLY A 544 -6.63 -4.44 0.23
C GLY A 544 -7.13 -3.74 -1.03
N GLY A 545 -6.97 -2.42 -1.11
CA GLY A 545 -7.35 -1.60 -2.25
C GLY A 545 -8.82 -1.22 -2.28
N THR A 546 -9.45 -1.38 -3.43
CA THR A 546 -10.84 -0.92 -3.69
C THR A 546 -11.88 -1.90 -3.17
N VAL A 547 -11.97 -2.01 -1.85
CA VAL A 547 -12.78 -3.00 -1.10
C VAL A 547 -14.30 -2.94 -1.32
N ASP A 548 -14.77 -1.94 -2.04
CA ASP A 548 -16.15 -1.75 -2.47
C ASP A 548 -16.43 -2.28 -3.89
N ALA A 549 -15.40 -2.72 -4.62
CA ALA A 549 -15.50 -3.00 -6.05
C ALA A 549 -15.21 -4.43 -6.47
N PHE A 550 -14.86 -5.32 -5.57
CA PHE A 550 -14.53 -6.71 -5.91
C PHE A 550 -15.34 -7.70 -5.10
N ASP A 551 -15.39 -8.94 -5.56
CA ASP A 551 -15.94 -10.05 -4.80
C ASP A 551 -14.78 -10.85 -4.19
N VAL A 552 -14.70 -10.89 -2.86
CA VAL A 552 -13.87 -11.81 -2.10
C VAL A 552 -14.77 -12.49 -1.09
N TRP A 553 -14.87 -13.80 -1.17
CA TRP A 553 -15.81 -14.55 -0.34
C TRP A 553 -15.29 -15.93 0.04
N VAL A 554 -15.87 -16.49 1.08
CA VAL A 554 -15.63 -17.87 1.47
C VAL A 554 -16.74 -18.75 0.93
N GLU A 555 -16.38 -19.84 0.25
CA GLU A 555 -17.25 -20.89 -0.21
C GLU A 555 -17.07 -22.11 0.68
N LEU A 556 -18.14 -22.71 1.14
CA LEU A 556 -18.14 -24.03 1.77
C LEU A 556 -19.10 -24.96 1.02
N GLU A 557 -18.54 -26.05 0.50
CA GLU A 557 -19.30 -27.15 -0.08
C GLU A 557 -19.16 -28.41 0.79
N ALA A 558 -20.27 -29.10 1.02
CA ALA A 558 -20.26 -30.43 1.60
C ALA A 558 -20.86 -31.44 0.63
N ARG A 559 -20.08 -32.52 0.32
CA ARG A 559 -20.47 -33.63 -0.54
C ARG A 559 -20.48 -34.93 0.22
N ASP A 560 -21.51 -35.75 -0.01
CA ASP A 560 -21.50 -37.12 0.51
C ASP A 560 -20.61 -38.02 -0.36
N ASP A 561 -20.34 -39.24 0.14
CA ASP A 561 -19.55 -40.27 -0.57
C ASP A 561 -20.21 -40.80 -1.84
N LYS A 562 -21.50 -40.42 -2.10
CA LYS A 562 -22.22 -40.66 -3.36
C LYS A 562 -22.00 -39.51 -4.39
N GLY A 563 -21.20 -38.50 -4.04
CA GLY A 563 -20.94 -37.33 -4.87
C GLY A 563 -22.04 -36.27 -4.87
N ARG A 564 -23.11 -36.44 -4.06
CA ARG A 564 -24.19 -35.48 -3.97
C ARG A 564 -23.80 -34.30 -3.07
N VAL A 565 -24.05 -33.09 -3.56
CA VAL A 565 -23.91 -31.86 -2.74
C VAL A 565 -25.06 -31.78 -1.76
N VAL A 566 -24.76 -31.78 -0.46
CA VAL A 566 -25.76 -31.71 0.64
C VAL A 566 -25.76 -30.34 1.31
N PHE A 567 -24.73 -29.57 1.12
CA PHE A 567 -24.65 -28.20 1.60
C PHE A 567 -23.77 -27.38 0.65
N HIS A 568 -24.19 -26.16 0.33
CA HIS A 568 -23.38 -25.22 -0.42
C HIS A 568 -23.71 -23.80 0.04
N SER A 569 -22.69 -23.03 0.40
CA SER A 569 -22.74 -21.60 0.67
C SER A 569 -21.60 -20.93 -0.07
N GLY A 570 -21.83 -19.76 -0.67
CA GLY A 570 -20.86 -19.06 -1.51
C GLY A 570 -20.89 -19.50 -2.97
N ALA A 571 -21.99 -20.07 -3.44
CA ALA A 571 -22.20 -20.46 -4.83
C ALA A 571 -22.20 -19.25 -5.76
N VAL A 572 -21.72 -19.48 -7.00
CA VAL A 572 -21.78 -18.49 -8.08
C VAL A 572 -22.82 -18.90 -9.11
N GLU A 573 -23.74 -18.01 -9.42
CA GLU A 573 -24.79 -18.27 -10.42
C GLU A 573 -24.21 -18.47 -11.83
N GLY A 574 -25.04 -19.07 -12.72
CA GLY A 574 -24.73 -19.15 -14.16
C GLY A 574 -23.41 -19.84 -14.47
N ASP A 575 -23.18 -21.03 -13.93
CA ASP A 575 -21.97 -21.84 -14.14
C ASP A 575 -20.66 -21.06 -13.80
N GLY A 576 -20.68 -20.31 -12.71
CA GLY A 576 -19.53 -19.56 -12.23
C GLY A 576 -19.30 -18.19 -12.87
N LYS A 577 -20.22 -17.71 -13.71
CA LYS A 577 -20.11 -16.43 -14.43
C LYS A 577 -21.00 -15.32 -13.87
N GLY A 578 -22.02 -15.69 -13.10
CA GLY A 578 -22.98 -14.78 -12.51
C GLY A 578 -22.51 -14.13 -11.20
N PRO A 579 -23.44 -13.51 -10.47
CA PRO A 579 -23.15 -12.99 -9.14
C PRO A 579 -22.89 -14.14 -8.15
N VAL A 580 -22.17 -13.80 -7.08
CA VAL A 580 -22.08 -14.67 -5.90
C VAL A 580 -23.41 -14.62 -5.17
N GLU A 581 -23.84 -15.73 -4.58
CA GLU A 581 -25.10 -15.79 -3.86
C GLU A 581 -25.20 -14.71 -2.77
N PRO A 582 -26.34 -14.07 -2.60
CA PRO A 582 -26.58 -13.20 -1.45
C PRO A 582 -26.45 -13.99 -0.13
N GLY A 583 -25.79 -13.41 0.87
CA GLY A 583 -25.57 -14.07 2.16
C GLY A 583 -24.37 -15.00 2.22
N ALA A 584 -23.55 -15.08 1.17
CA ALA A 584 -22.20 -15.64 1.29
C ALA A 584 -21.35 -14.81 2.26
N HIS A 585 -20.35 -15.44 2.85
CA HIS A 585 -19.40 -14.74 3.71
C HIS A 585 -18.43 -13.88 2.89
N PHE A 586 -18.68 -12.56 2.82
CA PHE A 586 -17.88 -11.63 2.04
C PHE A 586 -16.86 -10.87 2.88
N TYR A 587 -15.68 -10.67 2.30
CA TYR A 587 -14.70 -9.68 2.75
C TYR A 587 -14.82 -8.43 1.88
N ARG A 588 -15.55 -7.43 2.37
CA ARG A 588 -15.80 -6.17 1.64
C ARG A 588 -16.17 -5.04 2.59
N SER A 589 -16.21 -3.82 2.08
CA SER A 589 -16.88 -2.68 2.68
C SER A 589 -18.17 -2.39 1.90
N LEU A 590 -19.31 -2.57 2.54
CA LEU A 590 -20.61 -2.27 1.95
C LEU A 590 -21.01 -0.85 2.31
N GLN A 591 -20.90 0.05 1.36
CA GLN A 591 -21.15 1.48 1.51
C GLN A 591 -22.50 1.85 0.89
N LEU A 592 -23.15 2.84 1.47
CA LEU A 592 -24.46 3.34 1.03
C LEU A 592 -24.39 4.84 0.75
N ASP A 593 -25.16 5.28 -0.25
CA ASP A 593 -25.44 6.69 -0.51
C ASP A 593 -26.47 7.28 0.45
N GLY A 594 -26.85 8.54 0.27
CA GLY A 594 -27.82 9.23 1.12
C GLY A 594 -29.24 8.66 1.11
N HIS A 595 -29.60 7.86 0.11
CA HIS A 595 -30.89 7.17 0.00
C HIS A 595 -30.83 5.67 0.37
N GLY A 596 -29.63 5.17 0.76
CA GLY A 596 -29.45 3.78 1.11
C GLY A 596 -29.17 2.87 -0.10
N ASN A 597 -28.83 3.42 -1.28
CA ASN A 597 -28.39 2.63 -2.42
C ASN A 597 -26.94 2.23 -2.25
N VAL A 598 -26.60 1.03 -2.73
CA VAL A 598 -25.23 0.50 -2.62
C VAL A 598 -24.28 1.27 -3.54
N ILE A 599 -23.13 1.63 -3.00
CA ILE A 599 -22.00 2.18 -3.77
C ILE A 599 -21.37 1.02 -4.55
N ASN A 600 -21.72 0.89 -5.82
CA ASN A 600 -21.29 -0.21 -6.69
C ASN A 600 -20.75 0.24 -8.06
N LYS A 601 -20.61 1.54 -8.28
CA LYS A 601 -20.09 2.20 -9.49
C LYS A 601 -18.75 2.88 -9.26
N ARG A 602 -18.05 2.55 -8.19
CA ARG A 602 -16.89 3.29 -7.68
C ARG A 602 -17.22 4.77 -7.38
N ASN A 603 -18.48 5.03 -7.12
CA ASN A 603 -19.02 6.36 -6.81
C ASN A 603 -18.83 6.74 -5.34
N ALA A 604 -17.61 6.59 -4.81
CA ALA A 604 -17.27 6.83 -3.40
C ALA A 604 -17.63 8.23 -2.89
N TRP A 605 -17.70 9.24 -3.77
CA TRP A 605 -18.12 10.59 -3.40
C TRP A 605 -19.59 10.68 -2.96
N MET A 606 -20.41 9.69 -3.30
CA MET A 606 -21.81 9.59 -2.85
C MET A 606 -21.94 8.89 -1.49
N THR A 607 -20.88 8.27 -0.96
CA THR A 607 -20.95 7.56 0.31
C THR A 607 -21.38 8.48 1.44
N ARG A 608 -22.41 8.05 2.18
CA ARG A 608 -22.92 8.71 3.40
C ARG A 608 -22.89 7.81 4.60
N SER A 609 -23.00 6.50 4.40
CA SER A 609 -22.98 5.52 5.49
C SER A 609 -22.32 4.23 5.04
N VAL A 610 -21.94 3.42 6.01
CA VAL A 610 -21.39 2.09 5.79
C VAL A 610 -22.30 1.08 6.48
N ALA A 611 -22.85 0.14 5.72
CA ALA A 611 -23.71 -0.90 6.27
C ALA A 611 -22.90 -1.88 7.12
N TYR A 612 -21.77 -2.34 6.60
CA TYR A 612 -20.76 -3.10 7.34
C TYR A 612 -19.39 -3.08 6.63
N VAL A 613 -18.36 -3.33 7.41
CA VAL A 613 -17.00 -3.63 6.91
C VAL A 613 -16.57 -4.96 7.50
N ARG A 614 -16.13 -5.86 6.64
CA ARG A 614 -15.46 -7.09 7.06
C ARG A 614 -14.17 -7.25 6.27
N LEU A 615 -13.07 -7.06 6.96
CA LEU A 615 -11.71 -7.19 6.45
C LEU A 615 -10.88 -7.87 7.54
N ILE A 616 -9.92 -8.69 7.14
CA ILE A 616 -9.01 -9.34 8.10
C ILE A 616 -7.78 -8.46 8.31
N PRO A 617 -7.48 -8.02 9.53
CA PRO A 617 -6.27 -7.25 9.83
C PRO A 617 -4.98 -8.03 9.46
N PRO A 618 -3.84 -7.33 9.25
CA PRO A 618 -2.57 -7.98 8.98
C PRO A 618 -2.20 -9.01 10.05
N GLY A 619 -1.97 -10.24 9.63
CA GLY A 619 -1.60 -11.31 10.54
C GLY A 619 -2.70 -11.77 11.50
N ALA A 620 -3.96 -11.47 11.23
CA ALA A 620 -5.11 -11.90 12.02
C ALA A 620 -5.89 -13.04 11.34
N ALA A 621 -6.94 -13.51 11.98
CA ALA A 621 -7.85 -14.54 11.48
C ALA A 621 -9.31 -14.09 11.57
N ASP A 622 -10.16 -14.75 10.80
CA ASP A 622 -11.61 -14.70 10.92
C ASP A 622 -12.16 -16.10 11.07
N THR A 623 -13.23 -16.27 11.86
CA THR A 623 -13.91 -17.54 12.06
C THR A 623 -15.30 -17.46 11.50
N ILE A 624 -15.64 -18.35 10.57
CA ILE A 624 -16.91 -18.40 9.88
C ILE A 624 -17.72 -19.60 10.39
N HIS A 625 -18.98 -19.36 10.69
CA HIS A 625 -19.87 -20.35 11.26
C HIS A 625 -20.88 -20.83 10.23
N TYR A 626 -20.81 -22.10 9.85
CA TYR A 626 -21.74 -22.71 8.87
C TYR A 626 -22.67 -23.68 9.57
N ARG A 627 -23.99 -23.44 9.51
CA ARG A 627 -25.00 -24.35 10.05
C ARG A 627 -25.43 -25.36 8.99
N LEU A 628 -25.07 -26.62 9.20
CA LEU A 628 -25.38 -27.72 8.30
C LEU A 628 -26.48 -28.59 8.93
N ARG A 629 -27.48 -28.94 8.15
CA ARG A 629 -28.41 -30.03 8.48
C ARG A 629 -28.04 -31.26 7.67
N ILE A 630 -27.69 -32.35 8.35
CA ILE A 630 -27.29 -33.58 7.71
C ILE A 630 -28.54 -34.27 7.16
N PRO A 631 -28.66 -34.51 5.83
CA PRO A 631 -29.82 -35.19 5.25
C PRO A 631 -30.04 -36.59 5.81
N GLU A 632 -31.30 -37.03 5.90
CA GLU A 632 -31.62 -38.39 6.41
C GLU A 632 -31.11 -39.49 5.48
N ASP A 633 -30.99 -39.20 4.20
CA ASP A 633 -30.51 -40.09 3.15
C ASP A 633 -29.02 -39.85 2.76
N CYS A 634 -28.30 -39.05 3.56
CA CYS A 634 -26.88 -38.79 3.37
C CYS A 634 -26.04 -40.10 3.36
N GLY A 635 -24.99 -40.15 2.61
CA GLY A 635 -24.02 -41.23 2.64
C GLY A 635 -23.35 -41.42 4.01
N ASP A 636 -22.35 -42.29 4.10
CA ASP A 636 -21.66 -42.61 5.35
C ASP A 636 -20.49 -41.67 5.69
N THR A 637 -20.06 -40.87 4.70
CA THR A 637 -19.01 -39.84 4.87
C THR A 637 -19.47 -38.56 4.22
N LEU A 638 -19.16 -37.43 4.87
CA LEU A 638 -19.38 -36.10 4.34
C LEU A 638 -18.04 -35.40 4.17
N HIS A 639 -17.70 -35.07 2.95
CA HIS A 639 -16.49 -34.34 2.58
C HIS A 639 -16.80 -32.84 2.54
N LEU A 640 -16.00 -32.06 3.27
CA LEU A 640 -16.11 -30.61 3.35
C LEU A 640 -14.96 -29.98 2.55
N THR A 641 -15.27 -28.98 1.73
CA THR A 641 -14.28 -28.20 1.02
C THR A 641 -14.59 -26.71 1.22
N ALA A 642 -13.68 -26.00 1.85
CA ALA A 642 -13.75 -24.55 2.03
C ALA A 642 -12.75 -23.87 1.11
N LYS A 643 -13.15 -22.76 0.45
CA LYS A 643 -12.30 -21.99 -0.43
C LYS A 643 -12.42 -20.51 -0.13
N VAL A 644 -11.29 -19.80 -0.24
CA VAL A 644 -11.29 -18.33 -0.33
C VAL A 644 -11.17 -17.95 -1.80
N ASN A 645 -12.22 -17.36 -2.32
CA ASN A 645 -12.35 -16.99 -3.73
C ASN A 645 -12.16 -15.49 -3.93
N TYR A 646 -11.54 -15.13 -5.05
CA TYR A 646 -11.28 -13.75 -5.46
C TYR A 646 -11.72 -13.52 -6.92
N ARG A 647 -12.51 -12.45 -7.15
CA ARG A 647 -12.85 -11.92 -8.47
C ARG A 647 -12.69 -10.42 -8.46
N LYS A 648 -11.71 -9.91 -9.24
CA LYS A 648 -11.51 -8.47 -9.38
C LYS A 648 -12.65 -7.84 -10.15
N PHE A 649 -13.23 -6.84 -9.57
CA PHE A 649 -14.52 -6.23 -9.84
C PHE A 649 -15.68 -7.20 -9.65
N SER A 650 -16.67 -6.76 -8.91
CA SER A 650 -17.89 -7.52 -8.69
C SER A 650 -18.65 -7.72 -10.00
N TRP A 651 -19.48 -8.74 -10.04
CA TRP A 651 -20.29 -9.02 -11.22
C TRP A 651 -21.10 -7.79 -11.63
N TRP A 652 -21.80 -7.16 -10.69
CA TRP A 652 -22.63 -6.00 -10.97
C TRP A 652 -21.82 -4.82 -11.51
N ASN A 653 -20.70 -4.50 -10.90
CA ASN A 653 -19.82 -3.40 -11.34
C ASN A 653 -19.29 -3.66 -12.76
N THR A 654 -18.98 -4.91 -13.09
CA THR A 654 -18.51 -5.31 -14.42
C THR A 654 -19.62 -5.15 -15.47
N GLN A 655 -20.84 -5.61 -15.17
CA GLN A 655 -22.00 -5.43 -16.08
C GLN A 655 -22.24 -3.94 -16.35
N TRP A 656 -22.26 -3.15 -15.28
CA TRP A 656 -22.48 -1.71 -15.37
C TRP A 656 -21.36 -1.00 -16.15
N ALA A 657 -20.11 -1.32 -15.90
CA ALA A 657 -18.98 -0.65 -16.56
C ALA A 657 -18.94 -0.91 -18.08
N PHE A 658 -19.38 -2.08 -18.54
CA PHE A 658 -19.31 -2.49 -19.93
C PHE A 658 -20.62 -2.26 -20.70
N ALA A 659 -21.75 -2.37 -20.06
CA ALA A 659 -23.06 -2.31 -20.75
C ALA A 659 -24.15 -1.55 -19.95
N GLY A 660 -23.81 -0.83 -18.90
CA GLY A 660 -24.76 -0.11 -18.07
C GLY A 660 -25.39 1.07 -18.80
N VAL A 661 -26.73 1.08 -18.89
CA VAL A 661 -27.52 2.20 -19.37
C VAL A 661 -28.63 2.48 -18.36
N ARG A 662 -29.07 3.75 -18.26
CA ARG A 662 -30.24 4.09 -17.44
C ARG A 662 -31.47 3.42 -18.03
N ASP A 663 -32.33 2.96 -17.15
CA ASP A 663 -33.62 2.40 -17.58
C ASP A 663 -34.47 3.51 -18.25
N PRO A 664 -34.80 3.38 -19.55
CA PRO A 664 -35.58 4.38 -20.24
C PRO A 664 -37.03 4.49 -19.74
N ASP A 665 -37.53 3.47 -19.07
CA ASP A 665 -38.88 3.47 -18.50
C ASP A 665 -38.96 4.19 -17.14
N GLN A 666 -37.81 4.40 -16.49
CA GLN A 666 -37.74 5.19 -15.26
C GLN A 666 -37.52 6.66 -15.59
N LYS A 667 -38.59 7.44 -15.61
CA LYS A 667 -38.55 8.86 -15.93
C LYS A 667 -38.23 9.76 -14.75
N ASP A 668 -38.60 9.34 -13.56
CA ASP A 668 -38.45 10.10 -12.32
C ASP A 668 -37.27 9.55 -11.49
N TYR A 669 -36.08 10.03 -11.78
CA TYR A 669 -34.92 9.85 -10.93
C TYR A 669 -34.11 11.13 -10.86
N ALA A 670 -33.48 11.37 -9.75
CA ALA A 670 -32.56 12.48 -9.54
C ALA A 670 -31.15 11.96 -9.23
N ILE A 671 -30.16 12.52 -9.89
CA ILE A 671 -28.75 12.28 -9.58
C ILE A 671 -28.22 13.51 -8.84
N SER A 672 -27.58 13.29 -7.69
CA SER A 672 -26.93 14.36 -6.96
C SER A 672 -25.60 13.87 -6.37
N LYS A 673 -24.82 14.78 -5.81
CA LYS A 673 -23.60 14.46 -5.06
C LYS A 673 -23.86 13.54 -3.87
N ALA A 674 -25.10 13.50 -3.37
CA ALA A 674 -25.46 12.75 -2.19
C ALA A 674 -26.02 11.36 -2.48
N TYR A 675 -26.66 11.13 -3.62
CA TYR A 675 -27.28 9.86 -3.95
C TYR A 675 -27.54 9.65 -5.44
N ASP A 676 -27.73 8.39 -5.79
CA ASP A 676 -28.15 7.90 -7.09
C ASP A 676 -29.32 6.93 -6.91
N ASP A 677 -30.51 7.31 -7.37
CA ASP A 677 -31.72 6.51 -7.27
C ASP A 677 -32.19 5.90 -8.59
N GLY A 678 -31.34 5.93 -9.61
CA GLY A 678 -31.69 5.43 -10.93
C GLY A 678 -31.51 3.90 -11.07
N ARG A 679 -32.46 3.27 -11.80
CA ARG A 679 -32.35 1.88 -12.20
C ARG A 679 -31.44 1.72 -13.41
N TRP A 680 -30.58 0.71 -13.40
CA TRP A 680 -29.64 0.39 -14.47
C TRP A 680 -30.00 -0.94 -15.15
N LEU A 681 -29.92 -0.92 -16.48
CA LEU A 681 -30.00 -2.11 -17.35
C LEU A 681 -28.62 -2.36 -17.97
N PHE A 682 -28.32 -3.63 -18.25
CA PHE A 682 -27.04 -4.05 -18.82
C PHE A 682 -27.17 -4.43 -20.30
N THR A 683 -27.81 -3.55 -21.07
CA THR A 683 -28.15 -3.73 -22.50
C THR A 683 -27.40 -2.79 -23.41
N GLY A 684 -26.50 -1.95 -22.87
CA GLY A 684 -25.70 -1.00 -23.63
C GLY A 684 -24.65 -1.69 -24.52
N SER A 685 -24.20 -0.97 -25.54
CA SER A 685 -23.17 -1.44 -26.45
C SER A 685 -21.80 -1.45 -25.79
N SER A 686 -21.09 -2.55 -25.90
CA SER A 686 -19.68 -2.66 -25.46
C SER A 686 -18.65 -2.48 -26.60
N ALA A 687 -19.06 -1.98 -27.77
CA ALA A 687 -18.18 -1.80 -28.93
C ALA A 687 -17.03 -0.80 -28.67
N HIS A 688 -17.29 0.22 -27.88
CA HIS A 688 -16.35 1.33 -27.61
C HIS A 688 -15.73 1.28 -26.21
N VAL A 689 -15.83 0.15 -25.51
CA VAL A 689 -15.19 -0.01 -24.20
C VAL A 689 -13.67 -0.03 -24.33
N SER A 690 -12.98 0.37 -23.26
CA SER A 690 -11.52 0.27 -23.17
C SER A 690 -11.08 -1.18 -22.99
N GLY A 691 -9.83 -1.48 -23.38
CA GLY A 691 -9.30 -2.83 -23.41
C GLY A 691 -9.54 -3.57 -24.76
N LYS A 692 -8.97 -4.76 -24.89
CA LYS A 692 -9.06 -5.57 -26.13
C LYS A 692 -10.38 -6.32 -26.25
N LEU A 693 -10.98 -6.75 -25.14
CA LEU A 693 -12.29 -7.42 -25.16
C LEU A 693 -13.42 -6.42 -25.33
N LYS A 694 -14.16 -6.54 -26.46
CA LYS A 694 -15.29 -5.65 -26.80
C LYS A 694 -16.64 -6.31 -26.48
N ARG A 695 -16.73 -6.92 -25.34
CA ARG A 695 -17.93 -7.54 -24.76
C ARG A 695 -17.86 -7.46 -23.24
N ILE A 696 -18.95 -7.72 -22.54
CA ILE A 696 -18.91 -7.90 -21.09
C ILE A 696 -18.00 -9.08 -20.75
N PRO A 697 -16.93 -8.89 -19.98
CA PRO A 697 -15.99 -9.97 -19.68
C PRO A 697 -16.49 -10.88 -18.54
N ASP A 698 -16.28 -12.18 -18.68
CA ASP A 698 -16.40 -13.14 -17.60
C ASP A 698 -15.07 -13.13 -16.80
N ILE A 699 -14.95 -12.25 -15.82
CA ILE A 699 -13.72 -12.12 -15.03
C ILE A 699 -13.41 -13.42 -14.28
N PRO A 700 -12.21 -13.98 -14.42
CA PRO A 700 -11.86 -15.25 -13.82
C PRO A 700 -11.87 -15.17 -12.28
N ILE A 701 -12.50 -16.17 -11.67
CA ILE A 701 -12.41 -16.40 -10.23
C ILE A 701 -11.07 -17.07 -9.92
N THR A 702 -10.34 -16.54 -8.97
CA THR A 702 -9.09 -17.13 -8.48
C THR A 702 -9.33 -17.74 -7.11
N VAL A 703 -9.18 -19.03 -6.98
CA VAL A 703 -9.13 -19.70 -5.67
C VAL A 703 -7.78 -19.36 -5.04
N MET A 704 -7.79 -18.58 -3.96
CA MET A 704 -6.59 -18.14 -3.24
C MET A 704 -6.08 -19.20 -2.28
N ALA A 705 -7.01 -19.87 -1.59
CA ALA A 705 -6.72 -20.94 -0.64
C ALA A 705 -7.85 -21.95 -0.62
N GLU A 706 -7.53 -23.21 -0.34
CA GLU A 706 -8.49 -24.31 -0.21
C GLU A 706 -8.15 -25.14 1.03
N GLY A 707 -9.16 -25.45 1.84
CA GLY A 707 -9.09 -26.34 2.99
C GLY A 707 -10.10 -27.47 2.85
N ARG A 708 -9.77 -28.62 3.37
CA ARG A 708 -10.63 -29.83 3.30
C ARG A 708 -10.79 -30.47 4.67
N GLY A 709 -11.90 -31.16 4.86
CA GLY A 709 -12.16 -31.95 6.04
C GLY A 709 -13.17 -33.04 5.75
N SER A 710 -13.35 -33.97 6.66
CA SER A 710 -14.36 -35.03 6.53
C SER A 710 -15.06 -35.29 7.84
N LEU A 711 -16.36 -35.64 7.75
CA LEU A 711 -17.17 -36.06 8.88
C LEU A 711 -17.67 -37.46 8.63
N LYS A 712 -17.73 -38.30 9.68
CA LYS A 712 -18.35 -39.61 9.64
C LYS A 712 -19.83 -39.46 9.88
N VAL A 713 -20.66 -40.05 9.03
CA VAL A 713 -22.12 -39.96 9.14
C VAL A 713 -22.67 -41.27 9.72
N LEU A 714 -23.29 -41.16 10.88
CA LEU A 714 -23.90 -42.29 11.60
C LEU A 714 -25.38 -42.39 11.26
N PRO A 715 -25.99 -43.58 11.37
CA PRO A 715 -27.43 -43.74 11.25
C PRO A 715 -28.22 -42.84 12.21
N LYS A 716 -29.48 -42.50 11.85
CA LYS A 716 -30.37 -41.76 12.71
C LYS A 716 -30.60 -42.49 14.04
N GLY A 717 -30.45 -41.79 15.15
CA GLY A 717 -30.59 -42.37 16.50
C GLY A 717 -29.36 -43.14 17.00
N ALA A 718 -28.29 -43.32 16.22
CA ALA A 718 -27.09 -43.98 16.70
C ALA A 718 -26.42 -43.19 17.84
N ALA A 719 -25.81 -43.88 18.78
CA ALA A 719 -25.01 -43.23 19.82
C ALA A 719 -23.78 -42.56 19.21
N ILE A 720 -23.59 -41.29 19.54
CA ILE A 720 -22.38 -40.61 19.13
C ILE A 720 -21.24 -40.98 20.07
N PRO A 721 -20.05 -41.35 19.56
CA PRO A 721 -18.88 -41.55 20.39
C PRO A 721 -18.56 -40.29 21.22
N GLN A 722 -18.04 -40.49 22.43
CA GLN A 722 -17.51 -39.36 23.20
C GLN A 722 -16.24 -38.86 22.56
N GLU A 723 -16.36 -37.82 21.72
CA GLU A 723 -15.26 -37.18 21.03
C GLU A 723 -14.72 -36.04 21.89
N ARG A 724 -13.43 -35.88 21.92
CA ARG A 724 -12.76 -34.80 22.64
C ARG A 724 -11.93 -33.96 21.67
N PRO A 725 -11.70 -32.67 21.98
CA PRO A 725 -10.78 -31.85 21.24
C PRO A 725 -9.39 -32.52 21.16
N LEU A 726 -8.78 -32.49 20.00
CA LEU A 726 -7.39 -32.90 19.83
C LEU A 726 -6.47 -31.82 20.39
N LEU A 727 -5.69 -32.19 21.40
CA LEU A 727 -4.73 -31.29 22.05
C LEU A 727 -3.31 -31.88 21.90
N ASP A 728 -2.69 -31.51 20.80
CA ASP A 728 -1.32 -31.88 20.49
C ASP A 728 -0.57 -30.64 19.98
N ARG A 729 0.73 -30.59 20.26
CA ARG A 729 1.58 -29.42 19.89
C ARG A 729 1.55 -29.14 18.37
N SER A 730 1.36 -30.16 17.54
CA SER A 730 1.30 -30.00 16.08
C SER A 730 0.07 -29.23 15.60
N VAL A 731 -1.01 -29.20 16.36
CA VAL A 731 -2.26 -28.49 16.05
C VAL A 731 -2.43 -27.19 16.84
N ARG A 732 -1.45 -26.83 17.69
CA ARG A 732 -1.48 -25.63 18.52
C ARG A 732 -1.85 -24.38 17.73
N GLU A 733 -1.23 -24.21 16.54
CA GLU A 733 -1.46 -23.01 15.73
C GLU A 733 -2.88 -22.93 15.17
N ARG A 734 -3.51 -24.05 14.85
CA ARG A 734 -4.91 -24.09 14.41
C ARG A 734 -5.85 -23.61 15.51
N TRP A 735 -5.61 -24.00 16.76
CA TRP A 735 -6.34 -23.49 17.93
C TRP A 735 -6.11 -22.00 18.16
N ASN A 736 -4.86 -21.55 17.99
CA ASN A 736 -4.53 -20.14 18.11
C ASN A 736 -5.25 -19.30 17.04
N ASP A 737 -5.23 -19.74 15.78
CA ASP A 737 -5.89 -19.05 14.68
C ASP A 737 -7.42 -19.01 14.87
N TYR A 738 -8.03 -20.08 15.34
CA TYR A 738 -9.44 -20.14 15.72
C TYR A 738 -9.76 -19.13 16.84
N GLY A 739 -8.96 -19.11 17.90
CA GLY A 739 -9.10 -18.17 19.00
C GLY A 739 -8.98 -16.72 18.58
N ILE A 740 -8.06 -16.41 17.64
CA ILE A 740 -7.90 -15.05 17.08
C ILE A 740 -9.19 -14.62 16.36
N GLY A 741 -9.77 -15.49 15.54
CA GLY A 741 -11.01 -15.19 14.84
C GLY A 741 -12.17 -14.90 15.81
N LEU A 742 -12.34 -15.73 16.83
CA LEU A 742 -13.36 -15.53 17.87
C LEU A 742 -13.14 -14.23 18.65
N LEU A 743 -11.88 -13.92 19.00
CA LEU A 743 -11.51 -12.68 19.69
C LEU A 743 -11.94 -11.45 18.91
N LEU A 744 -11.68 -11.45 17.59
CA LEU A 744 -11.99 -10.32 16.71
C LEU A 744 -13.50 -10.18 16.45
N GLN A 745 -14.25 -11.26 16.53
CA GLN A 745 -15.72 -11.27 16.45
C GLN A 745 -16.39 -10.85 17.76
N GLY A 746 -15.64 -10.80 18.87
CA GLY A 746 -16.17 -10.49 20.19
C GLY A 746 -16.74 -11.69 20.94
N ASP A 747 -16.60 -12.93 20.46
CA ASP A 747 -16.84 -14.15 21.24
C ASP A 747 -15.65 -14.37 22.20
N LEU A 748 -15.64 -13.57 23.26
CA LEU A 748 -14.50 -13.49 24.18
C LEU A 748 -14.32 -14.76 25.01
N LYS A 749 -15.41 -15.41 25.41
CA LYS A 749 -15.35 -16.67 26.18
C LYS A 749 -14.90 -17.83 25.29
N GLY A 750 -15.37 -17.89 24.05
CA GLY A 750 -14.87 -18.84 23.05
C GLY A 750 -13.39 -18.64 22.76
N ALA A 751 -12.97 -17.39 22.60
CA ALA A 751 -11.55 -17.04 22.37
C ALA A 751 -10.68 -17.45 23.57
N GLU A 752 -11.06 -17.07 24.80
CA GLU A 752 -10.36 -17.44 26.02
C GLU A 752 -10.19 -18.96 26.13
N ALA A 753 -11.29 -19.71 25.91
CA ALA A 753 -11.26 -21.17 25.95
C ALA A 753 -10.33 -21.79 24.87
N ALA A 754 -10.32 -21.22 23.66
CA ALA A 754 -9.40 -21.65 22.60
C ALA A 754 -7.93 -21.37 22.94
N PHE A 755 -7.62 -20.20 23.46
CA PHE A 755 -6.26 -19.82 23.85
C PHE A 755 -5.76 -20.61 25.08
N LEU A 756 -6.63 -20.96 26.01
CA LEU A 756 -6.28 -21.85 27.12
C LEU A 756 -5.83 -23.23 26.62
N LYS A 757 -6.43 -23.77 25.54
CA LYS A 757 -5.96 -25.00 24.91
C LYS A 757 -4.56 -24.81 24.29
N VAL A 758 -4.26 -23.63 23.75
CA VAL A 758 -2.92 -23.29 23.24
C VAL A 758 -1.89 -23.35 24.38
N THR A 759 -2.21 -22.75 25.53
CA THR A 759 -1.30 -22.76 26.70
C THR A 759 -1.20 -24.12 27.38
N GLU A 760 -2.21 -24.98 27.25
CA GLU A 760 -2.16 -26.38 27.72
C GLU A 760 -1.21 -27.21 26.85
N MET A 761 -1.25 -27.04 25.52
CA MET A 761 -0.37 -27.76 24.58
C MET A 761 1.08 -27.27 24.61
N GLU A 762 1.29 -25.97 24.87
CA GLU A 762 2.63 -25.36 24.86
C GLU A 762 2.73 -24.26 25.93
N PRO A 763 2.92 -24.63 27.23
CA PRO A 763 2.98 -23.65 28.31
C PRO A 763 4.14 -22.65 28.18
N GLU A 764 5.20 -23.02 27.48
CA GLU A 764 6.37 -22.18 27.18
C GLU A 764 6.15 -21.22 25.99
N TYR A 765 4.97 -21.19 25.39
CA TYR A 765 4.62 -20.24 24.34
C TYR A 765 4.01 -18.97 24.92
N ALA A 766 4.82 -17.93 25.14
CA ALA A 766 4.41 -16.69 25.79
C ALA A 766 3.23 -16.01 25.10
N ASP A 767 3.16 -16.04 23.75
CA ASP A 767 2.05 -15.48 22.97
C ASP A 767 0.70 -16.12 23.31
N GLY A 768 0.69 -17.41 23.66
CA GLY A 768 -0.52 -18.10 24.10
C GLY A 768 -1.12 -17.45 25.35
N TRP A 769 -0.32 -17.19 26.38
CA TRP A 769 -0.73 -16.49 27.59
C TRP A 769 -1.15 -15.06 27.32
N VAL A 770 -0.45 -14.33 26.45
CA VAL A 770 -0.84 -12.98 26.03
C VAL A 770 -2.21 -13.00 25.39
N ASN A 771 -2.51 -13.97 24.52
CA ASN A 771 -3.79 -14.05 23.83
C ASN A 771 -4.95 -14.40 24.78
N VAL A 772 -4.72 -15.27 25.80
CA VAL A 772 -5.69 -15.47 26.91
C VAL A 772 -5.99 -14.14 27.59
N ALA A 773 -4.95 -13.40 27.97
CA ALA A 773 -5.10 -12.12 28.64
C ALA A 773 -5.78 -11.07 27.77
N ARG A 774 -5.58 -11.09 26.46
CA ARG A 774 -6.30 -10.19 25.51
C ARG A 774 -7.81 -10.40 25.58
N ALA A 775 -8.26 -11.65 25.62
CA ALA A 775 -9.67 -11.95 25.78
C ALA A 775 -10.19 -11.43 27.13
N GLN A 776 -9.47 -11.69 28.22
CA GLN A 776 -9.82 -11.24 29.57
C GLN A 776 -9.86 -9.71 29.68
N ILE A 777 -8.91 -8.99 29.04
CA ILE A 777 -8.89 -7.52 29.00
C ILE A 777 -10.13 -6.99 28.25
N GLN A 778 -10.47 -7.59 27.13
CA GLN A 778 -11.65 -7.16 26.35
C GLN A 778 -12.96 -7.43 27.09
N GLU A 779 -13.04 -8.46 27.92
CA GLU A 779 -14.16 -8.71 28.83
C GLU A 779 -14.22 -7.66 29.96
N GLY A 780 -13.18 -6.89 30.17
CA GLY A 780 -13.03 -6.03 31.35
C GLY A 780 -12.48 -6.73 32.60
N ASN A 781 -12.09 -7.99 32.49
CA ASN A 781 -11.58 -8.78 33.60
C ASN A 781 -10.08 -8.57 33.83
N MET A 782 -9.72 -7.37 34.27
CA MET A 782 -8.32 -7.00 34.51
C MET A 782 -7.66 -7.80 35.62
N SER A 783 -8.46 -8.24 36.61
CA SER A 783 -7.97 -9.06 37.74
C SER A 783 -7.49 -10.44 37.33
N ALA A 784 -8.08 -11.02 36.28
CA ALA A 784 -7.62 -12.28 35.70
C ALA A 784 -6.47 -12.05 34.69
N ALA A 785 -6.54 -10.96 33.95
CA ALA A 785 -5.55 -10.67 32.90
C ALA A 785 -4.14 -10.42 33.45
N GLU A 786 -4.02 -9.73 34.57
CA GLU A 786 -2.73 -9.40 35.16
C GLU A 786 -1.89 -10.65 35.52
N PRO A 787 -2.35 -11.61 36.33
CA PRO A 787 -1.57 -12.80 36.63
C PRO A 787 -1.25 -13.63 35.38
N THR A 788 -2.16 -13.67 34.40
CA THR A 788 -1.93 -14.32 33.11
C THR A 788 -0.77 -13.68 32.35
N LEU A 789 -0.71 -12.34 32.33
CA LEU A 789 0.37 -11.60 31.66
C LEU A 789 1.69 -11.69 32.42
N ARG A 790 1.68 -11.74 33.74
CA ARG A 790 2.89 -11.99 34.53
C ARG A 790 3.48 -13.36 34.22
N LYS A 791 2.65 -14.36 34.01
CA LYS A 791 3.08 -15.67 33.57
C LYS A 791 3.69 -15.63 32.15
N ALA A 792 3.09 -14.86 31.24
CA ALA A 792 3.70 -14.62 29.93
C ALA A 792 5.08 -13.96 30.05
N LEU A 793 5.23 -13.00 30.97
CA LEU A 793 6.49 -12.30 31.22
C LEU A 793 7.57 -13.21 31.84
N GLU A 794 7.18 -14.18 32.67
CA GLU A 794 8.10 -15.21 33.18
C GLU A 794 8.64 -16.09 32.06
N VAL A 795 7.80 -16.42 31.04
CA VAL A 795 8.19 -17.22 29.87
C VAL A 795 9.09 -16.42 28.94
N ASP A 796 8.71 -15.19 28.57
CA ASP A 796 9.51 -14.28 27.74
C ASP A 796 9.51 -12.86 28.32
N PRO A 797 10.53 -12.51 29.11
CA PRO A 797 10.64 -11.17 29.70
C PRO A 797 10.84 -10.04 28.69
N LYS A 798 11.12 -10.35 27.44
CA LYS A 798 11.40 -9.34 26.40
C LYS A 798 10.24 -9.13 25.43
N LEU A 799 9.18 -9.91 25.51
CA LEU A 799 8.08 -9.85 24.56
C LEU A 799 7.30 -8.51 24.71
N ALA A 800 7.50 -7.60 23.77
CA ALA A 800 6.93 -6.23 23.83
C ALA A 800 5.41 -6.22 24.01
N LYS A 801 4.68 -7.14 23.35
CA LYS A 801 3.23 -7.23 23.49
C LYS A 801 2.80 -7.59 24.92
N THR A 802 3.56 -8.44 25.65
CA THR A 802 3.28 -8.71 27.06
C THR A 802 3.35 -7.45 27.88
N HIS A 803 4.41 -6.66 27.71
CA HIS A 803 4.55 -5.37 28.37
C HIS A 803 3.40 -4.42 28.05
N PHE A 804 3.00 -4.33 26.78
CA PHE A 804 1.89 -3.46 26.38
C PHE A 804 0.55 -3.85 27.06
N PHE A 805 0.19 -5.13 27.05
CA PHE A 805 -1.07 -5.56 27.65
C PHE A 805 -1.01 -5.54 29.18
N LEU A 806 0.14 -5.84 29.78
CA LEU A 806 0.33 -5.70 31.23
C LEU A 806 0.19 -4.24 31.68
N ALA A 807 0.77 -3.30 30.92
CA ALA A 807 0.55 -1.87 31.16
C ALA A 807 -0.93 -1.51 31.11
N THR A 808 -1.69 -2.11 30.22
CA THR A 808 -3.13 -1.89 30.11
C THR A 808 -3.86 -2.40 31.37
N ALA A 809 -3.52 -3.58 31.86
CA ALA A 809 -4.14 -4.18 33.04
C ALA A 809 -3.80 -3.39 34.33
N VAL A 810 -2.53 -3.08 34.56
CA VAL A 810 -2.10 -2.35 35.78
C VAL A 810 -2.55 -0.88 35.78
N LYS A 811 -2.68 -0.27 34.63
CA LYS A 811 -3.28 1.08 34.45
C LYS A 811 -4.71 1.11 34.97
N ALA A 812 -5.49 0.08 34.73
CA ALA A 812 -6.88 -0.01 35.17
C ALA A 812 -6.99 -0.05 36.73
N SER A 813 -5.94 -0.50 37.39
CA SER A 813 -5.81 -0.51 38.84
C SER A 813 -5.18 0.78 39.39
N GLY A 814 -4.92 1.81 38.59
CA GLY A 814 -4.32 3.07 38.97
C GLY A 814 -2.80 3.04 39.18
N ARG A 815 -2.13 1.94 38.86
CA ARG A 815 -0.67 1.81 39.00
C ARG A 815 0.02 2.41 37.77
N TYR A 816 -0.01 3.73 37.70
CA TYR A 816 0.42 4.47 36.48
C TYR A 816 1.93 4.40 36.25
N ASP A 817 2.75 4.43 37.32
CA ASP A 817 4.21 4.36 37.19
C ASP A 817 4.64 3.01 36.60
N GLU A 818 4.10 1.91 37.13
CA GLU A 818 4.32 0.56 36.63
C GLU A 818 3.85 0.44 35.19
N ALA A 819 2.68 1.00 34.84
CA ALA A 819 2.19 1.02 33.48
C ALA A 819 3.15 1.73 32.52
N LEU A 820 3.75 2.85 32.93
CA LEU A 820 4.74 3.59 32.13
C LEU A 820 6.05 2.81 31.97
N GLU A 821 6.50 2.09 32.98
CA GLU A 821 7.69 1.21 32.86
C GLU A 821 7.48 0.15 31.78
N HIS A 822 6.34 -0.52 31.80
CA HIS A 822 6.00 -1.52 30.80
C HIS A 822 5.82 -0.90 29.41
N LEU A 823 5.17 0.25 29.27
CA LEU A 823 5.04 0.94 27.99
C LEU A 823 6.39 1.38 27.42
N ARG A 824 7.32 1.85 28.29
CA ARG A 824 8.70 2.17 27.87
C ARG A 824 9.45 0.94 27.37
N ALA A 825 9.24 -0.22 28.00
CA ALA A 825 9.84 -1.47 27.54
C ALA A 825 9.32 -1.87 26.14
N ALA A 826 8.04 -1.67 25.87
CA ALA A 826 7.45 -1.87 24.55
C ALA A 826 7.95 -0.83 23.53
N GLU A 827 7.97 0.45 23.90
CA GLU A 827 8.47 1.56 23.09
C GLU A 827 9.94 1.37 22.67
N ALA A 828 10.77 0.89 23.56
CA ALA A 828 12.19 0.66 23.28
C ALA A 828 12.42 -0.31 22.10
N GLN A 829 11.49 -1.24 21.89
CA GLN A 829 11.53 -2.19 20.76
C GLN A 829 10.76 -1.66 19.54
N TYR A 830 9.67 -0.93 19.76
CA TYR A 830 8.76 -0.42 18.72
C TYR A 830 8.54 1.10 18.89
N PRO A 831 9.56 1.93 18.64
CA PRO A 831 9.52 3.37 18.93
C PRO A 831 8.54 4.15 18.03
N ARG A 832 8.02 3.53 16.99
CA ARG A 832 7.04 4.09 16.07
C ARG A 832 5.66 3.44 16.18
N ASP A 833 5.40 2.64 17.21
CA ASP A 833 4.04 2.14 17.44
C ASP A 833 3.15 3.25 18.00
N ARG A 834 2.22 3.72 17.17
CA ARG A 834 1.28 4.81 17.51
C ARG A 834 0.43 4.49 18.73
N VAL A 835 0.05 3.23 18.91
CA VAL A 835 -0.83 2.83 20.00
C VAL A 835 -0.06 2.76 21.33
N VAL A 836 1.17 2.28 21.31
CA VAL A 836 2.06 2.36 22.50
C VAL A 836 2.23 3.81 22.92
N LEU A 837 2.56 4.70 21.98
CA LEU A 837 2.73 6.13 22.23
C LEU A 837 1.43 6.80 22.73
N ASN A 838 0.28 6.47 22.14
CA ASN A 838 -1.03 6.95 22.61
C ASN A 838 -1.33 6.49 24.04
N GLN A 839 -1.04 5.24 24.39
CA GLN A 839 -1.22 4.74 25.75
C GLN A 839 -0.28 5.40 26.74
N MET A 840 0.97 5.65 26.37
CA MET A 840 1.91 6.43 27.21
C MET A 840 1.39 7.83 27.48
N GLY A 841 0.98 8.54 26.41
CA GLY A 841 0.38 9.87 26.55
C GLY A 841 -0.86 9.86 27.44
N ARG A 842 -1.70 8.84 27.33
CA ARG A 842 -2.90 8.71 28.15
C ARG A 842 -2.60 8.44 29.63
N VAL A 843 -1.59 7.61 29.93
CA VAL A 843 -1.17 7.40 31.33
C VAL A 843 -0.60 8.69 31.93
N LEU A 844 0.26 9.41 31.19
CA LEU A 844 0.80 10.69 31.59
C LEU A 844 -0.30 11.73 31.80
N PHE A 845 -1.33 11.74 30.96
CA PHE A 845 -2.52 12.59 31.14
C PHE A 845 -3.26 12.26 32.44
N LEU A 846 -3.46 10.99 32.77
CA LEU A 846 -4.11 10.56 34.01
C LEU A 846 -3.31 10.99 35.26
N GLN A 847 -2.00 11.05 35.16
CA GLN A 847 -1.10 11.61 36.19
C GLN A 847 -1.07 13.14 36.20
N ARG A 848 -1.80 13.81 35.30
CA ARG A 848 -1.80 15.27 35.09
C ARG A 848 -0.44 15.84 34.63
N LEU A 849 0.43 14.99 34.10
CA LEU A 849 1.70 15.38 33.50
C LEU A 849 1.51 15.85 32.05
N TYR A 850 0.68 16.89 31.89
CA TYR A 850 0.23 17.36 30.58
C TYR A 850 1.36 17.67 29.59
N PRO A 851 2.47 18.35 29.95
CA PRO A 851 3.55 18.61 29.01
C PRO A 851 4.17 17.32 28.46
N ALA A 852 4.36 16.29 29.30
CA ALA A 852 4.91 15.01 28.88
C ALA A 852 3.90 14.21 28.03
N ALA A 853 2.61 14.28 28.38
CA ALA A 853 1.54 13.67 27.56
C ALA A 853 1.48 14.30 26.16
N ILE A 854 1.55 15.64 26.06
CA ILE A 854 1.59 16.36 24.79
C ILE A 854 2.80 15.92 23.95
N ALA A 855 3.96 15.74 24.57
CA ALA A 855 5.15 15.28 23.86
C ALA A 855 4.94 13.87 23.26
N ALA A 856 4.30 12.96 24.02
CA ALA A 856 3.98 11.63 23.52
C ALA A 856 2.97 11.66 22.36
N PHE A 857 1.89 12.41 22.48
CA PHE A 857 0.88 12.53 21.40
C PHE A 857 1.41 13.23 20.16
N ARG A 858 2.30 14.21 20.30
CA ARG A 858 2.96 14.81 19.13
C ARG A 858 3.80 13.81 18.35
N ARG A 859 4.49 12.91 19.04
CA ARG A 859 5.20 11.81 18.37
C ARG A 859 4.25 10.89 17.59
N VAL A 860 3.02 10.69 18.07
CA VAL A 860 1.99 9.99 17.29
C VAL A 860 1.70 10.75 16.00
N LEU A 861 1.49 12.06 16.07
CA LEU A 861 1.19 12.91 14.90
C LEU A 861 2.37 13.04 13.93
N GLU A 862 3.62 12.88 14.39
CA GLU A 862 4.78 12.76 13.49
C GLU A 862 4.71 11.50 12.60
N ILE A 863 4.01 10.45 13.04
CA ILE A 863 3.83 9.19 12.33
C ILE A 863 2.56 9.24 11.50
N ASP A 864 1.45 9.67 12.11
CA ASP A 864 0.15 9.80 11.47
C ASP A 864 -0.52 11.12 11.89
N PRO A 865 -0.49 12.14 11.02
CA PRO A 865 -1.07 13.46 11.31
C PRO A 865 -2.59 13.44 11.50
N GLU A 866 -3.25 12.34 11.16
CA GLU A 866 -4.70 12.18 11.18
C GLU A 866 -5.17 11.30 12.35
N ASP A 867 -4.28 10.96 13.30
CA ASP A 867 -4.61 10.09 14.44
C ASP A 867 -5.67 10.73 15.35
N LEU A 868 -6.86 10.15 15.30
CA LEU A 868 -8.03 10.67 16.01
C LEU A 868 -7.85 10.71 17.52
N GLN A 869 -7.19 9.68 18.08
CA GLN A 869 -6.98 9.59 19.54
C GLN A 869 -5.96 10.62 20.01
N ALA A 870 -4.91 10.86 19.23
CA ALA A 870 -3.93 11.89 19.56
C ALA A 870 -4.57 13.28 19.60
N HIS A 871 -5.36 13.66 18.58
CA HIS A 871 -6.07 14.94 18.57
C HIS A 871 -7.03 15.10 19.74
N TYR A 872 -7.83 14.07 20.06
CA TYR A 872 -8.73 14.10 21.20
C TYR A 872 -7.98 14.31 22.51
N ASN A 873 -6.93 13.55 22.74
CA ASN A 873 -6.17 13.62 23.98
C ASN A 873 -5.34 14.92 24.10
N LEU A 874 -4.80 15.44 22.98
CA LEU A 874 -4.16 16.76 22.94
C LEU A 874 -5.14 17.86 23.30
N MET A 875 -6.36 17.83 22.75
CA MET A 875 -7.44 18.76 23.14
C MET A 875 -7.64 18.77 24.68
N LEU A 876 -7.71 17.58 25.28
CA LEU A 876 -7.88 17.46 26.73
C LEU A 876 -6.66 17.98 27.50
N CYS A 877 -5.45 17.69 27.03
CA CYS A 877 -4.21 18.20 27.66
C CYS A 877 -4.13 19.74 27.62
N TRP A 878 -4.45 20.35 26.47
CA TRP A 878 -4.45 21.81 26.34
C TRP A 878 -5.52 22.48 27.18
N ARG A 879 -6.71 21.88 27.33
CA ARG A 879 -7.73 22.30 28.28
C ARG A 879 -7.20 22.25 29.73
N GLY A 880 -6.50 21.16 30.09
CA GLY A 880 -5.87 21.01 31.40
C GLY A 880 -4.80 22.06 31.71
N LEU A 881 -4.14 22.59 30.68
CA LEU A 881 -3.15 23.67 30.78
C LEU A 881 -3.77 25.08 30.64
N GLY A 882 -5.06 25.20 30.35
CA GLY A 882 -5.74 26.48 30.13
C GLY A 882 -5.49 27.12 28.75
N ASP A 883 -4.88 26.43 27.79
CA ASP A 883 -4.63 26.94 26.42
C ASP A 883 -5.83 26.65 25.54
N ALA A 884 -6.84 27.55 25.60
CA ALA A 884 -8.09 27.37 24.87
C ALA A 884 -7.90 27.39 23.36
N ALA A 885 -6.97 28.18 22.82
CA ALA A 885 -6.74 28.27 21.36
C ALA A 885 -6.20 26.97 20.78
N LYS A 886 -5.22 26.35 21.44
CA LYS A 886 -4.71 25.04 21.01
C LYS A 886 -5.73 23.94 21.23
N ALA A 887 -6.48 23.99 22.32
CA ALA A 887 -7.55 23.03 22.56
C ALA A 887 -8.62 23.07 21.44
N GLU A 888 -9.01 24.27 20.99
CA GLU A 888 -9.96 24.44 19.90
C GLU A 888 -9.37 23.95 18.55
N GLN A 889 -8.09 24.19 18.29
CA GLN A 889 -7.42 23.68 17.09
C GLN A 889 -7.48 22.14 17.04
N GLU A 890 -7.11 21.47 18.13
CA GLU A 890 -7.14 20.01 18.21
C GLU A 890 -8.58 19.47 18.16
N GLN A 891 -9.55 20.20 18.71
CA GLN A 891 -10.96 19.85 18.62
C GLN A 891 -11.44 19.86 17.16
N ARG A 892 -11.09 20.89 16.38
CA ARG A 892 -11.46 20.95 14.95
C ARG A 892 -10.89 19.77 14.17
N LEU A 893 -9.65 19.37 14.43
CA LEU A 893 -9.05 18.21 13.78
C LEU A 893 -9.70 16.89 14.22
N TYR A 894 -9.99 16.75 15.50
CA TYR A 894 -10.77 15.62 16.01
C TYR A 894 -12.13 15.51 15.33
N GLU A 895 -12.88 16.63 15.22
CA GLU A 895 -14.19 16.66 14.59
C GLU A 895 -14.12 16.41 13.07
N ARG A 896 -13.04 16.86 12.41
CA ARG A 896 -12.78 16.57 11.00
C ARG A 896 -12.66 15.07 10.77
N PHE A 897 -11.82 14.39 11.55
CA PHE A 897 -11.48 12.99 11.34
C PHE A 897 -12.47 12.01 11.99
N LYS A 898 -13.33 12.49 12.88
CA LYS A 898 -14.35 11.66 13.51
C LYS A 898 -15.43 11.25 12.48
N VAL A 899 -15.88 10.00 12.58
CA VAL A 899 -17.00 9.49 11.76
C VAL A 899 -18.30 10.14 12.15
N ASP A 900 -19.17 10.32 11.16
CA ASP A 900 -20.56 10.71 11.39
C ASP A 900 -21.40 9.52 11.87
N GLU A 901 -21.54 9.42 13.17
CA GLU A 901 -22.36 8.39 13.79
C GLU A 901 -23.87 8.53 13.44
N THR A 902 -24.30 9.75 13.10
CA THR A 902 -25.72 10.01 12.80
C THR A 902 -26.14 9.43 11.46
N ALA A 903 -25.21 9.27 10.52
CA ALA A 903 -25.48 8.67 9.21
C ALA A 903 -25.93 7.19 9.28
N GLN A 904 -25.80 6.55 10.44
CA GLN A 904 -26.22 5.17 10.63
C GLN A 904 -27.73 4.94 10.43
N PHE A 905 -28.58 5.95 10.57
CA PHE A 905 -30.00 5.82 10.29
C PHE A 905 -30.30 5.42 8.82
N ILE A 906 -29.42 5.79 7.89
CA ILE A 906 -29.51 5.41 6.46
C ILE A 906 -29.48 3.88 6.31
N THR A 907 -28.77 3.19 7.16
CA THR A 907 -28.65 1.71 7.07
C THR A 907 -29.90 0.96 7.50
N GLY A 908 -30.79 1.57 8.25
CA GLY A 908 -32.01 0.95 8.78
C GLY A 908 -32.91 0.38 7.69
N PRO A 909 -33.43 1.19 6.76
CA PRO A 909 -34.26 0.74 5.64
C PRO A 909 -33.55 -0.29 4.76
N TYR A 910 -32.25 -0.07 4.48
CA TYR A 910 -31.46 -1.01 3.71
C TYR A 910 -31.45 -2.41 4.33
N ARG A 911 -31.18 -2.51 5.64
CA ARG A 911 -31.11 -3.78 6.36
C ARG A 911 -32.43 -4.53 6.41
N GLN A 912 -33.56 -3.80 6.39
CA GLN A 912 -34.90 -4.43 6.33
C GLN A 912 -35.15 -5.06 4.97
N LEU A 913 -34.65 -4.46 3.91
CA LEU A 913 -34.78 -4.96 2.53
C LEU A 913 -33.77 -6.06 2.20
N HIS A 914 -32.64 -6.08 2.92
CA HIS A 914 -31.52 -7.00 2.70
C HIS A 914 -31.17 -7.75 4.00
N PRO A 915 -31.99 -8.72 4.39
CA PRO A 915 -31.76 -9.48 5.63
C PRO A 915 -30.46 -10.29 5.61
N GLU A 916 -30.00 -10.70 4.43
CA GLU A 916 -28.70 -11.33 4.21
C GLU A 916 -27.53 -10.42 4.62
N ASP A 917 -27.54 -9.16 4.19
CA ASP A 917 -26.51 -8.18 4.57
C ASP A 917 -26.66 -7.75 6.03
N ASN A 918 -27.87 -7.76 6.57
CA ASN A 918 -28.06 -7.54 8.00
C ASN A 918 -27.50 -8.69 8.85
N ASN A 919 -27.56 -9.93 8.36
CA ASN A 919 -26.88 -11.07 8.97
C ASN A 919 -25.35 -10.88 8.94
N GLU A 920 -24.80 -10.55 7.77
CA GLU A 920 -23.38 -10.26 7.57
C GLU A 920 -22.86 -9.14 8.48
N ARG A 921 -23.68 -8.16 8.80
CA ARG A 921 -23.30 -7.06 9.70
C ARG A 921 -23.09 -7.52 11.15
N GLN A 922 -23.74 -8.59 11.56
CA GLN A 922 -23.55 -9.12 12.91
C GLN A 922 -22.16 -9.72 13.02
N GLN A 923 -21.49 -9.46 14.12
CA GLN A 923 -20.13 -9.94 14.33
C GLN A 923 -20.07 -11.46 14.41
N VAL A 924 -20.93 -12.06 15.21
CA VAL A 924 -21.14 -13.51 15.27
C VAL A 924 -22.46 -13.85 14.57
N HIS A 925 -22.39 -14.56 13.49
CA HIS A 925 -23.54 -14.96 12.68
C HIS A 925 -23.29 -16.31 12.02
N GLU A 926 -24.34 -16.94 11.54
CA GLU A 926 -24.25 -18.24 10.90
C GLU A 926 -24.69 -18.16 9.44
N HIS A 927 -24.02 -18.91 8.58
CA HIS A 927 -24.39 -19.10 7.18
C HIS A 927 -25.16 -20.42 7.05
N ALA A 928 -26.29 -20.37 6.33
CA ALA A 928 -27.05 -21.54 5.98
C ALA A 928 -26.92 -21.84 4.48
N ALA A 929 -27.23 -23.06 4.08
CA ALA A 929 -27.23 -23.41 2.66
C ALA A 929 -28.33 -22.67 1.91
N VAL A 930 -28.05 -22.29 0.67
CA VAL A 930 -29.09 -21.92 -0.29
C VAL A 930 -29.86 -23.18 -0.67
N PRO A 931 -31.20 -23.13 -0.84
CA PRO A 931 -31.95 -24.29 -1.33
C PRO A 931 -31.37 -24.78 -2.67
N LEU A 932 -30.90 -26.02 -2.70
CA LEU A 932 -30.28 -26.63 -3.88
C LEU A 932 -31.28 -27.05 -4.96
N ALA A 933 -32.56 -26.77 -4.80
CA ALA A 933 -33.67 -27.22 -5.68
C ALA A 933 -34.33 -26.02 -6.37
N GLY A 934 -34.15 -25.96 -7.67
CA GLY A 934 -34.86 -25.10 -8.62
C GLY A 934 -34.19 -23.78 -8.96
N PRO A 935 -34.46 -23.21 -10.15
CA PRO A 935 -34.01 -21.87 -10.46
C PRO A 935 -34.63 -20.94 -9.43
N VAL A 936 -33.75 -20.23 -8.70
CA VAL A 936 -34.14 -19.13 -7.83
C VAL A 936 -35.06 -18.21 -8.66
N PRO A 937 -36.30 -17.94 -8.21
CA PRO A 937 -37.15 -17.00 -8.93
C PRO A 937 -36.33 -15.72 -9.05
N ARG A 938 -36.14 -15.21 -10.27
CA ARG A 938 -35.57 -13.88 -10.48
C ARG A 938 -36.38 -12.93 -9.62
N LYS A 939 -35.86 -12.58 -8.44
CA LYS A 939 -36.30 -11.37 -7.77
C LYS A 939 -35.90 -10.24 -8.70
N THR A 940 -36.77 -9.87 -9.60
CA THR A 940 -36.75 -8.53 -10.16
C THR A 940 -36.72 -7.64 -8.96
N TYR A 941 -35.66 -6.88 -8.82
CA TYR A 941 -35.58 -5.83 -7.81
C TYR A 941 -36.82 -4.97 -8.01
N ALA A 942 -37.86 -5.23 -7.22
CA ALA A 942 -39.10 -4.48 -7.29
C ALA A 942 -38.76 -3.06 -6.87
N ALA A 943 -39.29 -2.13 -7.64
CA ALA A 943 -39.21 -0.72 -7.29
C ALA A 943 -39.61 -0.55 -5.81
N ALA A 944 -38.83 0.29 -5.11
CA ALA A 944 -39.13 0.66 -3.73
C ALA A 944 -40.62 0.99 -3.58
N PRO A 945 -41.27 0.56 -2.49
CA PRO A 945 -42.68 0.85 -2.29
C PRO A 945 -42.88 2.36 -2.36
N LYS A 946 -43.90 2.78 -3.13
CA LYS A 946 -44.30 4.18 -3.21
C LYS A 946 -44.47 4.72 -1.79
N THR A 947 -43.67 5.72 -1.44
CA THR A 947 -43.86 6.44 -0.17
C THR A 947 -45.30 6.95 -0.13
N VAL A 948 -46.02 6.52 0.89
CA VAL A 948 -47.33 7.09 1.25
C VAL A 948 -47.08 8.58 1.52
N GLY A 949 -47.75 9.44 0.77
CA GLY A 949 -47.59 10.88 0.85
C GLY A 949 -47.76 11.36 2.29
N SER A 950 -46.75 11.97 2.85
CA SER A 950 -46.85 12.69 4.11
C SER A 950 -47.58 14.00 3.85
N GLY A 951 -48.85 14.06 4.25
CA GLY A 951 -49.54 15.32 4.41
C GLY A 951 -48.85 16.21 5.42
N GLY A 952 -48.67 17.45 5.05
CA GLY A 952 -48.46 18.65 5.80
C GLY A 952 -47.66 18.59 7.11
N ALA A 953 -46.47 19.17 7.06
CA ALA A 953 -45.88 19.71 8.27
C ALA A 953 -45.61 21.19 8.03
N GLY A 954 -46.22 22.01 8.86
CA GLY A 954 -46.10 23.45 8.86
C GLY A 954 -44.70 23.94 9.19
N ALA A 955 -44.36 25.06 8.66
CA ALA A 955 -43.19 25.85 8.95
C ALA A 955 -43.09 26.17 10.44
N VAL A 956 -41.96 25.91 11.07
CA VAL A 956 -41.48 26.62 12.24
C VAL A 956 -40.04 27.05 11.94
N GLN A 957 -39.77 28.33 12.20
CA GLN A 957 -38.56 29.10 11.96
C GLN A 957 -37.25 28.48 12.43
#